data_8fe4c55b62ee949e9163c6360fed57a8
#
_entry.id   8fe4c55b62ee949e9163c6360fed57a8
#
_cell.length_a   1.000
_cell.length_b   1.000
_cell.length_c   1.000
_cell.angle_alpha   90.00
_cell.angle_beta   90.00
_cell.angle_gamma   90.00
#
_symmetry.space_group_name_H-M   'P 1'
#
loop_
_entity.id
_entity.type
_entity.pdbx_description
1 polymer ?
#
loop_
_entity_poly.entity_id
_entity_poly.type
_entity_poly.pdbx_seq_one_letter_code
_entity_poly.pdbx_strand_id
1 'polypeptide(L)'
;MRPLLLFIATVAMAADPVKAPIVPTDLPPEIQILQPGVKLTLLVEHPDIATPTGLDVDAQGNLWTVSCHTHFRPAGYAGPVHDEILVFDKHGKNRRVFYAKTDQTMNLKLGKDGWVYLSQRNRVLRIKDTDGDGVADKEENVVTLTTVTDYPHNGLSGLAWASSGDLVLSLGENFGKDWVLAGPDGSKLNGRGEGGVFTCQPDGSKLRRIAKGFWNPFGIMMRSNGEIFAVDNDPGSRPPCRLLRVHEGADYGFQWVYGREPIHPFVAWNGELRGTLGMIHPSGEGPCSVVELGDGVLIPSWSNHSVEYFPLTRAGADYTAKQITLVRGGEFLRPTCLVAGPDGAFYFNDWVWSSYPIHGKGRLWKMEIDRTKATWLKPSVDAPNATSLLANSLRSGEKSLPAAELLSLARGTDRVLADAALAAIARDWTKRSPSELLSLPSADRLWTLVALRRLDLADDRWLKVCLDDESTELRFECLRWIADGVLKQHLPYVEATLRRKDIDFRVFEAALAARNTLLGKPEAGVTDAEMLSNYVSDTTVAPRLRSYALRLMPETSKFLTVRMMSELIAVRDADLSREAVRNAIARRSPESKALLALVAADENAAPSLRGDAIAGMSVSDRPEHLLLLRKLAAHTDQTVRHEALRALRYTPLDDADRRLLGDVRQKHRDSTDLIEVLLDASKLAVGRPAFTDTQAWLRRLDAVPGQPDLDVARRLFTHPKLSLCASCHRHEGRGNVVGPDLTLISRQADRAGILQSILEPSREVAPQYFPTQLGLADGSSFVGLLLRSSEVETYREITGKEKTFRKKDILSHEELKTSLMPPGLALTLTDAELRDLLALLTNSP
;
A
#
# COMPACT_ATOMS: atom_id res chain seq x y z
N MET A 1 15.16 38.21 39.97
CA MET A 1 14.71 36.97 39.38
C MET A 1 15.10 37.02 37.90
N ARG A 2 16.14 36.27 37.53
CA ARG A 2 16.64 36.17 36.16
C ARG A 2 15.98 34.96 35.51
N PRO A 3 15.47 35.01 34.26
CA PRO A 3 14.97 33.83 33.57
C PRO A 3 16.16 32.97 33.10
N LEU A 4 16.13 31.71 33.42
CA LEU A 4 17.04 30.65 32.97
C LEU A 4 16.67 30.30 31.53
N LEU A 5 17.51 30.77 30.58
CA LEU A 5 17.43 30.30 29.20
C LEU A 5 18.01 28.89 29.13
N LEU A 6 17.15 27.93 28.93
CA LEU A 6 17.51 26.53 28.64
C LEU A 6 17.95 26.46 27.16
N PHE A 7 19.25 26.42 26.93
CA PHE A 7 19.79 26.02 25.63
C PHE A 7 19.60 24.53 25.48
N ILE A 8 18.62 24.11 24.65
CA ILE A 8 18.53 22.76 24.14
C ILE A 8 19.59 22.67 23.03
N ALA A 9 20.75 22.11 23.38
CA ALA A 9 21.73 21.70 22.40
C ALA A 9 21.14 20.51 21.64
N THR A 10 20.68 20.73 20.41
CA THR A 10 20.44 19.65 19.43
C THR A 10 21.81 19.03 19.16
N VAL A 11 22.11 17.93 19.82
CA VAL A 11 23.20 17.05 19.42
C VAL A 11 22.80 16.50 18.04
N ALA A 12 23.33 17.08 16.99
CA ALA A 12 23.38 16.44 15.70
C ALA A 12 24.17 15.13 15.91
N MET A 13 23.46 14.01 15.95
CA MET A 13 24.13 12.72 15.87
C MET A 13 24.82 12.71 14.50
N ALA A 14 26.12 12.84 14.50
CA ALA A 14 26.94 12.54 13.33
C ALA A 14 26.57 11.09 12.93
N ALA A 15 26.07 10.89 11.72
CA ALA A 15 25.83 9.57 11.22
C ALA A 15 27.14 8.80 11.30
N ASP A 16 27.11 7.60 11.84
CA ASP A 16 28.28 6.73 11.88
C ASP A 16 28.85 6.61 10.46
N PRO A 17 30.17 6.64 10.27
CA PRO A 17 30.75 6.53 8.94
C PRO A 17 30.32 5.21 8.31
N VAL A 18 29.76 5.27 7.10
CA VAL A 18 29.35 4.09 6.33
C VAL A 18 30.59 3.20 6.16
N LYS A 19 30.53 1.98 6.70
CA LYS A 19 31.62 1.00 6.57
C LYS A 19 31.56 0.33 5.19
N ALA A 20 32.71 0.02 4.64
CA ALA A 20 32.79 -0.78 3.41
C ALA A 20 32.05 -2.10 3.60
N PRO A 21 31.20 -2.51 2.65
CA PRO A 21 30.47 -3.77 2.75
C PRO A 21 31.44 -4.96 2.70
N ILE A 22 31.14 -6.01 3.46
CA ILE A 22 31.86 -7.28 3.39
C ILE A 22 31.25 -8.07 2.23
N VAL A 23 31.97 -8.13 1.10
CA VAL A 23 31.53 -8.83 -0.11
C VAL A 23 32.20 -10.21 -0.15
N PRO A 24 31.45 -11.32 -0.30
CA PRO A 24 32.02 -12.64 -0.46
C PRO A 24 32.99 -12.74 -1.64
N THR A 25 33.97 -13.63 -1.56
CA THR A 25 34.97 -13.83 -2.63
C THR A 25 34.37 -14.63 -3.80
N ASP A 26 33.38 -15.50 -3.52
CA ASP A 26 32.63 -16.26 -4.52
C ASP A 26 31.19 -15.77 -4.56
N LEU A 27 30.72 -15.36 -5.74
CA LEU A 27 29.42 -14.69 -5.95
C LEU A 27 28.63 -15.37 -7.08
N PRO A 28 28.32 -16.69 -7.00
CA PRO A 28 27.60 -17.38 -8.05
C PRO A 28 26.17 -16.82 -8.17
N PRO A 29 25.70 -16.46 -9.38
CA PRO A 29 24.35 -15.92 -9.58
C PRO A 29 23.25 -17.01 -9.50
N GLU A 30 23.61 -18.28 -9.50
CA GLU A 30 22.71 -19.45 -9.36
C GLU A 30 21.46 -19.39 -10.26
N ILE A 31 21.69 -19.12 -11.55
CA ILE A 31 20.62 -18.84 -12.52
C ILE A 31 19.74 -20.07 -12.79
N GLN A 32 18.43 -19.86 -12.69
CA GLN A 32 17.38 -20.78 -13.11
C GLN A 32 16.57 -20.14 -14.25
N ILE A 33 16.54 -20.81 -15.40
CA ILE A 33 15.64 -20.44 -16.51
C ILE A 33 14.34 -21.19 -16.30
N LEU A 34 13.26 -20.47 -16.03
CA LEU A 34 11.97 -21.03 -15.65
C LEU A 34 10.99 -21.17 -16.81
N GLN A 35 11.31 -20.55 -17.95
CA GLN A 35 10.42 -20.57 -19.10
C GLN A 35 11.14 -21.05 -20.36
N PRO A 36 10.46 -21.85 -21.22
CA PRO A 36 11.06 -22.32 -22.47
C PRO A 36 11.32 -21.15 -23.43
N GLY A 37 12.39 -21.25 -24.21
CA GLY A 37 12.80 -20.26 -25.17
C GLY A 37 13.64 -19.13 -24.62
N VAL A 38 13.81 -18.99 -23.32
CA VAL A 38 14.68 -17.99 -22.68
C VAL A 38 16.10 -18.49 -22.64
N LYS A 39 17.07 -17.65 -23.01
CA LYS A 39 18.50 -17.91 -22.90
C LYS A 39 19.19 -16.70 -22.31
N LEU A 40 20.07 -16.89 -21.36
CA LEU A 40 20.89 -15.87 -20.72
C LEU A 40 22.36 -16.05 -21.07
N THR A 41 23.03 -14.92 -21.35
CA THR A 41 24.48 -14.91 -21.63
C THR A 41 25.11 -13.79 -20.82
N LEU A 42 26.13 -14.09 -20.02
CA LEU A 42 26.94 -13.08 -19.34
C LEU A 42 27.86 -12.42 -20.34
N LEU A 43 27.79 -11.08 -20.45
CA LEU A 43 28.62 -10.30 -21.37
C LEU A 43 29.79 -9.60 -20.68
N VAL A 44 29.51 -8.97 -19.54
CA VAL A 44 30.50 -8.21 -18.76
C VAL A 44 30.36 -8.56 -17.28
N GLU A 45 31.48 -8.64 -16.59
CA GLU A 45 31.53 -8.87 -15.14
C GLU A 45 32.56 -7.93 -14.51
N HIS A 46 32.41 -7.67 -13.21
CA HIS A 46 33.43 -6.95 -12.45
C HIS A 46 34.83 -7.59 -12.60
N PRO A 47 35.90 -6.81 -12.64
CA PRO A 47 35.99 -5.36 -12.34
C PRO A 47 35.64 -4.42 -13.50
N ASP A 48 35.31 -4.92 -14.70
CA ASP A 48 35.08 -4.08 -15.89
C ASP A 48 33.83 -3.21 -15.74
N ILE A 49 32.92 -3.57 -14.87
CA ILE A 49 31.72 -2.83 -14.49
C ILE A 49 31.50 -2.90 -12.98
N ALA A 50 31.07 -1.80 -12.36
CA ALA A 50 30.85 -1.75 -10.92
C ALA A 50 29.50 -1.15 -10.58
N THR A 51 28.74 -1.83 -9.71
CA THR A 51 27.44 -1.36 -9.18
C THR A 51 26.58 -0.64 -10.22
N PRO A 52 26.18 -1.32 -11.32
CA PRO A 52 25.56 -0.68 -12.48
C PRO A 52 24.11 -0.26 -12.18
N THR A 53 23.73 0.94 -12.65
CA THR A 53 22.39 1.51 -12.47
C THR A 53 21.65 1.70 -13.78
N GLY A 54 22.11 2.58 -14.68
CA GLY A 54 21.48 2.86 -15.96
C GLY A 54 22.03 2.02 -17.11
N LEU A 55 21.20 1.75 -18.11
CA LEU A 55 21.57 1.00 -19.31
C LEU A 55 20.77 1.49 -20.50
N ASP A 56 21.41 1.58 -21.68
CA ASP A 56 20.73 1.70 -22.97
C ASP A 56 21.58 1.04 -24.07
N VAL A 57 21.00 0.82 -25.26
CA VAL A 57 21.68 0.18 -26.40
C VAL A 57 21.50 1.05 -27.64
N ASP A 58 22.60 1.41 -28.31
CA ASP A 58 22.55 2.20 -29.53
C ASP A 58 22.14 1.38 -30.76
N ALA A 59 21.94 2.05 -31.88
CA ALA A 59 21.52 1.41 -33.14
C ALA A 59 22.56 0.43 -33.68
N GLN A 60 23.81 0.53 -33.27
CA GLN A 60 24.90 -0.36 -33.65
C GLN A 60 25.00 -1.57 -32.70
N GLY A 61 24.22 -1.57 -31.63
CA GLY A 61 24.22 -2.59 -30.62
C GLY A 61 25.27 -2.38 -29.52
N ASN A 62 25.93 -1.22 -29.45
CA ASN A 62 26.83 -0.93 -28.35
C ASN A 62 26.04 -0.72 -27.05
N LEU A 63 26.61 -1.20 -25.95
CA LEU A 63 25.99 -1.21 -24.63
C LEU A 63 26.50 -0.01 -23.82
N TRP A 64 25.60 0.89 -23.51
CA TRP A 64 25.87 2.10 -22.74
C TRP A 64 25.37 1.91 -21.31
N THR A 65 26.24 1.99 -20.33
CA THR A 65 25.87 1.71 -18.94
C THR A 65 26.52 2.67 -17.97
N VAL A 66 25.86 2.87 -16.83
CA VAL A 66 26.41 3.62 -15.69
C VAL A 66 27.13 2.65 -14.76
N SER A 67 28.41 2.89 -14.50
CA SER A 67 29.16 2.27 -13.41
C SER A 67 29.09 3.25 -12.23
N CYS A 68 28.30 2.93 -11.20
CA CYS A 68 28.02 3.84 -10.09
C CYS A 68 29.08 3.69 -8.98
N HIS A 69 29.70 4.80 -8.60
CA HIS A 69 30.75 4.86 -7.60
C HIS A 69 30.44 5.83 -6.45
N THR A 70 29.29 6.48 -6.49
CA THR A 70 28.95 7.59 -5.57
C THR A 70 27.71 7.34 -4.74
N HIS A 71 26.93 6.31 -5.04
CA HIS A 71 25.73 5.92 -4.28
C HIS A 71 26.13 5.32 -2.92
N PHE A 72 25.89 6.03 -1.82
CA PHE A 72 26.33 5.62 -0.47
C PHE A 72 27.76 5.10 -0.47
N ARG A 73 28.69 5.96 -0.87
CA ARG A 73 30.11 5.62 -0.95
C ARG A 73 30.68 5.31 0.44
N PRO A 74 31.10 4.06 0.73
CA PRO A 74 31.65 3.71 2.02
C PRO A 74 33.09 4.23 2.18
N ALA A 75 33.49 4.47 3.44
CA ALA A 75 34.87 4.82 3.74
C ALA A 75 35.82 3.71 3.28
N GLY A 76 36.91 4.09 2.58
CA GLY A 76 37.88 3.15 2.06
C GLY A 76 37.52 2.49 0.73
N TYR A 77 36.41 2.83 0.08
CA TYR A 77 36.12 2.38 -1.27
C TYR A 77 37.18 2.92 -2.25
N ALA A 78 37.88 2.03 -2.93
CA ALA A 78 39.03 2.36 -3.79
C ALA A 78 38.65 2.67 -5.26
N GLY A 79 37.37 2.63 -5.64
CA GLY A 79 36.92 2.94 -7.01
C GLY A 79 37.01 4.42 -7.36
N PRO A 80 36.66 4.80 -8.61
CA PRO A 80 36.63 6.17 -9.09
C PRO A 80 35.87 7.13 -8.15
N VAL A 81 36.24 8.42 -8.16
CA VAL A 81 35.61 9.45 -7.30
C VAL A 81 34.19 9.77 -7.79
N HIS A 82 33.98 9.71 -9.10
CA HIS A 82 32.71 9.96 -9.78
C HIS A 82 32.18 8.68 -10.42
N ASP A 83 30.94 8.68 -10.84
CA ASP A 83 30.35 7.64 -11.65
C ASP A 83 30.93 7.70 -13.08
N GLU A 84 31.01 6.54 -13.72
CA GLU A 84 31.49 6.41 -15.09
C GLU A 84 30.37 6.00 -16.04
N ILE A 85 30.26 6.67 -17.16
CA ILE A 85 29.45 6.22 -18.30
C ILE A 85 30.33 5.37 -19.20
N LEU A 86 30.08 4.07 -19.19
CA LEU A 86 30.84 3.08 -19.93
C LEU A 86 30.14 2.69 -21.22
N VAL A 87 30.95 2.42 -22.25
CA VAL A 87 30.45 1.86 -23.51
C VAL A 87 31.24 0.58 -23.83
N PHE A 88 30.51 -0.47 -24.14
CA PHE A 88 31.02 -1.75 -24.63
C PHE A 88 30.43 -2.02 -26.01
N ASP A 89 31.12 -2.83 -26.80
CA ASP A 89 30.51 -3.36 -28.03
C ASP A 89 29.39 -4.38 -27.71
N LYS A 90 28.65 -4.80 -28.73
CA LYS A 90 27.54 -5.76 -28.59
C LYS A 90 27.95 -7.13 -28.01
N HIS A 91 29.22 -7.43 -27.86
CA HIS A 91 29.76 -8.64 -27.25
C HIS A 91 30.31 -8.41 -25.84
N GLY A 92 30.12 -7.20 -25.27
CA GLY A 92 30.65 -6.82 -23.97
C GLY A 92 32.16 -6.61 -23.97
N LYS A 93 32.76 -6.30 -25.12
CA LYS A 93 34.20 -6.04 -25.27
C LYS A 93 34.43 -4.57 -25.59
N ASN A 94 35.71 -4.21 -25.81
CA ASN A 94 36.13 -2.88 -26.21
C ASN A 94 35.63 -1.78 -25.26
N ARG A 95 35.74 -2.03 -23.92
CA ARG A 95 35.36 -1.08 -22.85
C ARG A 95 36.02 0.27 -23.06
N ARG A 96 35.22 1.34 -23.04
CA ARG A 96 35.71 2.70 -23.00
C ARG A 96 34.89 3.54 -22.02
N VAL A 97 35.52 4.57 -21.45
CA VAL A 97 34.85 5.56 -20.62
C VAL A 97 34.44 6.73 -21.50
N PHE A 98 33.15 6.96 -21.60
CA PHE A 98 32.61 8.08 -22.37
C PHE A 98 32.53 9.35 -21.55
N TYR A 99 32.27 9.23 -20.22
CA TYR A 99 32.20 10.36 -19.30
C TYR A 99 32.41 9.88 -17.87
N ALA A 100 33.07 10.71 -17.03
CA ALA A 100 33.42 10.33 -15.64
C ALA A 100 33.36 11.53 -14.68
N LYS A 101 32.30 12.34 -14.75
CA LYS A 101 32.11 13.53 -13.90
C LYS A 101 30.69 13.63 -13.33
N THR A 102 29.98 12.50 -13.17
CA THR A 102 28.62 12.47 -12.62
C THR A 102 28.60 11.84 -11.24
N ASP A 103 27.55 12.12 -10.50
CA ASP A 103 27.36 11.61 -9.13
C ASP A 103 25.92 11.15 -8.94
N GLN A 104 25.73 10.05 -8.20
CA GLN A 104 24.42 9.47 -7.90
C GLN A 104 23.56 9.29 -9.17
N THR A 105 24.18 8.74 -10.20
CA THR A 105 23.54 8.56 -11.52
C THR A 105 22.69 7.31 -11.49
N MET A 106 21.36 7.47 -11.61
CA MET A 106 20.39 6.39 -11.46
C MET A 106 19.94 5.79 -12.78
N ASN A 107 20.01 6.55 -13.89
CA ASN A 107 19.56 6.07 -15.19
C ASN A 107 20.27 6.77 -16.35
N LEU A 108 20.19 6.15 -17.54
CA LEU A 108 20.76 6.63 -18.77
C LEU A 108 19.78 6.39 -19.93
N LYS A 109 19.66 7.37 -20.85
CA LYS A 109 18.95 7.21 -22.12
C LYS A 109 19.67 7.90 -23.27
N LEU A 110 19.75 7.22 -24.40
CA LEU A 110 20.30 7.76 -25.63
C LEU A 110 19.26 8.60 -26.37
N GLY A 111 19.61 9.82 -26.73
CA GLY A 111 18.78 10.71 -27.53
C GLY A 111 19.03 10.54 -29.03
N LYS A 112 17.97 10.68 -29.84
CA LYS A 112 18.07 10.71 -31.32
C LYS A 112 18.82 11.92 -31.83
N ASP A 113 19.01 12.92 -30.97
CA ASP A 113 19.75 14.16 -31.23
C ASP A 113 21.27 14.03 -31.01
N GLY A 114 21.72 12.82 -30.66
CA GLY A 114 23.12 12.50 -30.38
C GLY A 114 23.60 12.93 -29.01
N TRP A 115 22.72 13.34 -28.13
CA TRP A 115 22.98 13.52 -26.69
C TRP A 115 22.75 12.24 -25.91
N VAL A 116 23.48 12.08 -24.79
CA VAL A 116 23.23 11.06 -23.77
C VAL A 116 22.60 11.73 -22.56
N TYR A 117 21.44 11.30 -22.15
CA TYR A 117 20.66 11.84 -21.03
C TYR A 117 20.90 11.00 -19.79
N LEU A 118 21.23 11.65 -18.68
CA LEU A 118 21.55 11.01 -17.41
C LEU A 118 20.63 11.53 -16.32
N SER A 119 19.99 10.63 -15.60
CA SER A 119 19.23 10.98 -14.41
C SER A 119 20.14 10.87 -13.19
N GLN A 120 20.46 12.00 -12.58
CA GLN A 120 21.11 12.09 -11.30
C GLN A 120 20.08 12.41 -10.23
N ARG A 121 20.40 12.16 -8.99
CA ARG A 121 19.49 12.40 -7.85
C ARG A 121 18.79 13.76 -7.93
N ASN A 122 19.49 14.83 -8.29
CA ASN A 122 19.03 16.22 -8.22
C ASN A 122 19.00 16.96 -9.57
N ARG A 123 19.30 16.27 -10.68
CA ARG A 123 19.19 16.85 -12.02
C ARG A 123 19.07 15.78 -13.09
N VAL A 124 18.46 16.15 -14.21
CA VAL A 124 18.66 15.46 -15.48
C VAL A 124 19.73 16.25 -16.23
N LEU A 125 20.81 15.57 -16.56
CA LEU A 125 21.95 16.11 -17.31
C LEU A 125 21.93 15.49 -18.71
N ARG A 126 22.32 16.25 -19.75
CA ARG A 126 22.67 15.67 -21.05
C ARG A 126 24.11 15.98 -21.40
N ILE A 127 24.80 15.01 -21.99
CA ILE A 127 26.22 15.09 -22.36
C ILE A 127 26.40 14.70 -23.83
N LYS A 128 27.41 15.25 -24.45
CA LYS A 128 27.71 15.02 -25.88
C LYS A 128 29.21 15.05 -26.14
N ASP A 129 29.68 14.20 -27.03
CA ASP A 129 30.96 14.25 -27.70
C ASP A 129 30.79 15.15 -28.94
N THR A 130 31.45 16.30 -28.98
CA THR A 130 31.32 17.26 -30.09
C THR A 130 32.48 17.25 -31.06
N ASP A 131 33.64 16.71 -30.66
CA ASP A 131 34.83 16.60 -31.50
C ASP A 131 35.10 15.21 -32.08
N GLY A 132 34.33 14.19 -31.62
CA GLY A 132 34.35 12.83 -32.14
C GLY A 132 35.47 11.95 -31.62
N ASP A 133 36.09 12.30 -30.49
CA ASP A 133 37.18 11.52 -29.90
C ASP A 133 36.70 10.34 -29.07
N GLY A 134 35.39 10.24 -28.84
CA GLY A 134 34.72 9.18 -28.08
C GLY A 134 34.57 9.48 -26.59
N VAL A 135 34.84 10.72 -26.16
CA VAL A 135 34.64 11.23 -24.79
C VAL A 135 33.73 12.45 -24.84
N ALA A 136 32.78 12.55 -23.92
CA ALA A 136 31.90 13.72 -23.87
C ALA A 136 32.64 14.96 -23.35
N ASP A 137 32.57 16.03 -24.14
CA ASP A 137 33.20 17.33 -23.87
C ASP A 137 32.18 18.43 -23.56
N LYS A 138 30.89 18.18 -23.85
CA LYS A 138 29.81 19.14 -23.58
C LYS A 138 28.77 18.57 -22.61
N GLU A 139 28.35 19.40 -21.66
CA GLU A 139 27.27 19.06 -20.72
C GLU A 139 26.25 20.19 -20.60
N GLU A 140 24.98 19.85 -20.40
CA GLU A 140 23.87 20.79 -20.20
C GLU A 140 22.85 20.23 -19.22
N ASN A 141 22.37 21.06 -18.28
CA ASN A 141 21.25 20.69 -17.40
C ASN A 141 19.92 20.75 -18.18
N VAL A 142 19.17 19.67 -18.14
CA VAL A 142 17.84 19.56 -18.74
C VAL A 142 16.78 19.94 -17.70
N VAL A 143 16.81 19.33 -16.52
CA VAL A 143 15.91 19.66 -15.41
C VAL A 143 16.71 19.65 -14.13
N THR A 144 16.44 20.59 -13.22
CA THR A 144 17.07 20.64 -11.89
C THR A 144 16.04 20.42 -10.81
N LEU A 145 16.43 19.66 -9.78
CA LEU A 145 15.63 19.42 -8.57
C LEU A 145 16.29 20.14 -7.39
N THR A 146 15.55 21.02 -6.75
CA THR A 146 15.95 21.68 -5.50
C THR A 146 15.12 21.12 -4.34
N THR A 147 15.78 20.53 -3.36
CA THR A 147 15.19 20.02 -2.13
C THR A 147 16.26 19.95 -1.04
N VAL A 148 15.84 19.76 0.22
CA VAL A 148 16.76 19.65 1.37
C VAL A 148 17.23 18.21 1.64
N THR A 149 16.75 17.23 0.88
CA THR A 149 17.12 15.82 1.02
C THR A 149 18.16 15.40 -0.02
N ASP A 150 18.96 14.39 0.32
CA ASP A 150 20.06 13.90 -0.51
C ASP A 150 20.03 12.37 -0.74
N TYR A 151 18.98 11.69 -0.29
CA TYR A 151 18.84 10.23 -0.47
C TYR A 151 18.72 9.85 -1.95
N PRO A 152 19.65 9.05 -2.50
CA PRO A 152 19.76 8.85 -3.94
C PRO A 152 18.52 8.24 -4.61
N HIS A 153 17.88 7.26 -3.96
CA HIS A 153 16.76 6.54 -4.56
C HIS A 153 15.45 7.33 -4.71
N ASN A 154 15.25 8.37 -3.91
CA ASN A 154 13.97 9.09 -3.86
C ASN A 154 14.04 10.46 -4.56
N GLY A 155 15.02 10.62 -5.46
CA GLY A 155 15.15 11.76 -6.34
C GLY A 155 14.65 11.50 -7.75
N LEU A 156 15.28 12.15 -8.72
CA LEU A 156 15.06 11.85 -10.13
C LEU A 156 15.66 10.48 -10.48
N SER A 157 14.89 9.64 -11.23
CA SER A 157 15.31 8.26 -11.48
C SER A 157 14.98 7.79 -12.90
N GLY A 158 13.72 7.56 -13.24
CA GLY A 158 13.33 7.01 -14.53
C GLY A 158 13.43 7.99 -15.69
N LEU A 159 13.84 7.51 -16.85
CA LEU A 159 13.87 8.26 -18.11
C LEU A 159 13.25 7.42 -19.23
N ALA A 160 12.43 8.04 -20.08
CA ALA A 160 11.87 7.43 -21.28
C ALA A 160 11.64 8.48 -22.36
N TRP A 161 11.58 8.05 -23.61
CA TRP A 161 11.20 8.90 -24.73
C TRP A 161 9.74 8.74 -25.08
N ALA A 162 9.01 9.83 -25.14
CA ALA A 162 7.69 9.88 -25.73
C ALA A 162 7.76 9.77 -27.27
N SER A 163 6.68 9.30 -27.87
CA SER A 163 6.58 9.25 -29.35
C SER A 163 6.67 10.64 -30.02
N SER A 164 6.31 11.70 -29.29
CA SER A 164 6.50 13.10 -29.70
C SER A 164 7.96 13.54 -29.73
N GLY A 165 8.87 12.78 -29.12
CA GLY A 165 10.27 13.16 -28.92
C GLY A 165 10.52 13.91 -27.63
N ASP A 166 9.50 14.14 -26.81
CA ASP A 166 9.64 14.70 -25.47
C ASP A 166 10.27 13.68 -24.52
N LEU A 167 11.01 14.17 -23.53
CA LEU A 167 11.55 13.37 -22.44
C LEU A 167 10.50 13.19 -21.35
N VAL A 168 10.28 11.95 -20.94
CA VAL A 168 9.47 11.59 -19.77
C VAL A 168 10.40 11.20 -18.64
N LEU A 169 10.16 11.74 -17.46
CA LEU A 169 11.00 11.54 -16.28
C LEU A 169 10.18 11.30 -15.02
N SER A 170 10.74 10.59 -14.05
CA SER A 170 10.11 10.31 -12.78
C SER A 170 10.89 10.87 -11.61
N LEU A 171 10.17 11.15 -10.53
CA LEU A 171 10.66 11.71 -9.28
C LEU A 171 10.04 10.96 -8.11
N GLY A 172 10.86 10.54 -7.15
CA GLY A 172 10.40 9.98 -5.87
C GLY A 172 9.91 11.05 -4.89
N GLU A 173 9.38 10.64 -3.75
CA GLU A 173 8.65 11.49 -2.79
C GLU A 173 9.53 12.44 -1.95
N ASN A 174 10.85 12.36 -2.04
CA ASN A 174 11.80 13.23 -1.31
C ASN A 174 11.59 13.31 0.23
N PHE A 175 11.22 12.19 0.85
CA PHE A 175 10.96 12.09 2.30
C PHE A 175 9.99 13.15 2.85
N GLY A 176 8.96 13.48 2.08
CA GLY A 176 7.95 14.45 2.48
C GLY A 176 8.44 15.89 2.56
N LYS A 177 9.60 16.17 2.02
CA LYS A 177 10.13 17.54 1.99
C LYS A 177 9.68 18.26 0.73
N ASP A 178 9.60 19.57 0.84
CA ASP A 178 9.32 20.43 -0.31
C ASP A 178 10.38 20.25 -1.38
N TRP A 179 9.96 20.27 -2.62
CA TRP A 179 10.83 20.19 -3.78
C TRP A 179 10.36 21.12 -4.90
N VAL A 180 11.33 21.56 -5.69
CA VAL A 180 11.11 22.37 -6.89
C VAL A 180 11.84 21.71 -8.05
N LEU A 181 11.10 21.37 -9.12
CA LEU A 181 11.66 21.04 -10.42
C LEU A 181 11.66 22.29 -11.30
N ALA A 182 12.76 22.57 -11.98
CA ALA A 182 12.91 23.72 -12.85
C ALA A 182 13.53 23.35 -14.18
N GLY A 183 12.93 23.82 -15.25
CA GLY A 183 13.48 23.81 -16.61
C GLY A 183 14.30 25.08 -16.91
N PRO A 184 15.14 25.07 -17.95
CA PRO A 184 15.99 26.20 -18.34
C PRO A 184 15.20 27.40 -18.90
N ASP A 185 13.97 27.18 -19.35
CA ASP A 185 13.05 28.21 -19.86
C ASP A 185 12.33 28.98 -18.71
N GLY A 186 12.63 28.68 -17.45
CA GLY A 186 11.99 29.26 -16.28
C GLY A 186 10.72 28.55 -15.85
N SER A 187 10.31 27.46 -16.54
CA SER A 187 9.21 26.61 -16.08
C SER A 187 9.56 25.99 -14.73
N LYS A 188 8.58 25.97 -13.80
CA LYS A 188 8.77 25.44 -12.42
C LYS A 188 7.55 24.68 -11.97
N LEU A 189 7.80 23.57 -11.28
CA LEU A 189 6.81 22.76 -10.61
C LEU A 189 7.23 22.55 -9.16
N ASN A 190 6.25 22.59 -8.26
CA ASN A 190 6.46 22.38 -6.84
C ASN A 190 5.72 21.13 -6.39
N GLY A 191 6.22 20.47 -5.36
CA GLY A 191 5.53 19.39 -4.69
C GLY A 191 5.98 19.20 -3.26
N ARG A 192 5.28 18.31 -2.56
CA ARG A 192 5.51 18.05 -1.15
C ARG A 192 5.02 16.65 -0.78
N GLY A 193 5.92 15.72 -0.56
CA GLY A 193 5.59 14.39 -0.04
C GLY A 193 4.92 13.43 -1.01
N GLU A 194 4.84 13.78 -2.30
CA GLU A 194 4.46 12.87 -3.37
C GLU A 194 5.54 12.81 -4.44
N GLY A 195 5.75 11.62 -4.97
CA GLY A 195 6.48 11.43 -6.22
C GLY A 195 5.57 11.69 -7.42
N GLY A 196 6.18 11.78 -8.60
CA GLY A 196 5.46 12.09 -9.82
C GLY A 196 6.13 11.66 -11.10
N VAL A 197 5.35 11.74 -12.17
CA VAL A 197 5.82 11.56 -13.54
C VAL A 197 5.64 12.89 -14.28
N PHE A 198 6.67 13.29 -15.02
CA PHE A 198 6.77 14.59 -15.66
C PHE A 198 7.21 14.42 -17.11
N THR A 199 7.06 15.46 -17.91
CA THR A 199 7.60 15.53 -19.27
C THR A 199 8.13 16.92 -19.56
N CYS A 200 9.13 17.00 -20.44
CA CYS A 200 9.69 18.23 -20.98
C CYS A 200 10.22 18.00 -22.40
N GLN A 201 10.54 19.07 -23.10
CA GLN A 201 11.31 18.94 -24.37
C GLN A 201 12.73 18.42 -24.08
N PRO A 202 13.46 17.91 -25.09
CA PRO A 202 14.82 17.41 -24.89
C PRO A 202 15.81 18.41 -24.29
N ASP A 203 15.56 19.72 -24.46
CA ASP A 203 16.34 20.79 -23.85
C ASP A 203 15.87 21.16 -22.43
N GLY A 204 14.83 20.50 -21.89
CA GLY A 204 14.25 20.77 -20.57
C GLY A 204 13.16 21.82 -20.55
N SER A 205 12.87 22.49 -21.68
CA SER A 205 11.80 23.47 -21.77
C SER A 205 10.41 22.80 -21.72
N LYS A 206 9.37 23.59 -21.41
CA LYS A 206 7.97 23.15 -21.32
C LYS A 206 7.76 22.03 -20.29
N LEU A 207 8.48 22.09 -19.19
CA LEU A 207 8.34 21.14 -18.09
C LEU A 207 6.90 21.15 -17.53
N ARG A 208 6.26 19.96 -17.49
CA ARG A 208 4.91 19.78 -16.94
C ARG A 208 4.77 18.45 -16.23
N ARG A 209 3.83 18.37 -15.27
CA ARG A 209 3.47 17.15 -14.57
C ARG A 209 2.48 16.34 -15.40
N ILE A 210 2.73 15.03 -15.52
CA ILE A 210 1.79 14.06 -16.10
C ILE A 210 0.91 13.49 -15.00
N ALA A 211 1.51 12.99 -13.90
CA ALA A 211 0.77 12.34 -12.83
C ALA A 211 1.48 12.51 -11.48
N LYS A 212 0.74 12.31 -10.37
CA LYS A 212 1.24 12.38 -8.99
C LYS A 212 0.80 11.20 -8.14
N GLY A 213 1.26 11.15 -6.90
CA GLY A 213 0.82 10.13 -5.95
C GLY A 213 1.63 8.84 -5.98
N PHE A 214 2.93 8.95 -6.28
CA PHE A 214 3.88 7.84 -6.27
C PHE A 214 4.76 7.90 -5.02
N TRP A 215 5.27 6.74 -4.61
CA TRP A 215 6.36 6.64 -3.65
C TRP A 215 7.70 6.84 -4.35
N ASN A 216 8.08 5.89 -5.19
CA ASN A 216 9.35 5.92 -5.91
C ASN A 216 9.20 5.22 -7.27
N PRO A 217 8.69 5.93 -8.28
CA PRO A 217 8.46 5.39 -9.63
C PRO A 217 9.79 5.27 -10.38
N PHE A 218 10.60 4.26 -10.00
CA PHE A 218 11.99 4.14 -10.43
C PHE A 218 12.11 3.80 -11.91
N GLY A 219 11.33 2.84 -12.40
CA GLY A 219 11.30 2.45 -13.80
C GLY A 219 10.11 3.05 -14.54
N ILE A 220 10.36 3.65 -15.72
CA ILE A 220 9.33 4.23 -16.58
C ILE A 220 9.60 3.90 -18.05
N MET A 221 8.55 3.66 -18.82
CA MET A 221 8.64 3.50 -20.27
C MET A 221 7.43 4.07 -20.99
N MET A 222 7.61 4.36 -22.29
CA MET A 222 6.54 4.57 -23.26
C MET A 222 6.42 3.32 -24.13
N ARG A 223 5.22 2.74 -24.20
CA ARG A 223 4.94 1.66 -25.17
C ARG A 223 4.88 2.19 -26.60
N SER A 224 5.01 1.28 -27.54
CA SER A 224 4.89 1.56 -28.97
C SER A 224 3.55 2.21 -29.35
N ASN A 225 2.48 1.94 -28.59
CA ASN A 225 1.15 2.53 -28.76
C ASN A 225 0.97 3.91 -28.07
N GLY A 226 2.01 4.47 -27.47
CA GLY A 226 2.01 5.77 -26.79
C GLY A 226 1.54 5.75 -25.34
N GLU A 227 1.29 4.59 -24.76
CA GLU A 227 0.90 4.46 -23.34
C GLU A 227 2.14 4.47 -22.44
N ILE A 228 2.07 5.22 -21.32
CA ILE A 228 3.15 5.28 -20.35
C ILE A 228 2.91 4.22 -19.27
N PHE A 229 3.95 3.45 -18.95
CA PHE A 229 3.96 2.51 -17.85
C PHE A 229 5.05 2.87 -16.84
N ALA A 230 4.79 2.63 -15.58
CA ALA A 230 5.75 2.81 -14.50
C ALA A 230 5.73 1.62 -13.55
N VAL A 231 6.86 1.35 -12.92
CA VAL A 231 6.96 0.51 -11.74
C VAL A 231 7.31 1.40 -10.57
N ASP A 232 6.54 1.25 -9.49
CA ASP A 232 6.63 2.10 -8.32
C ASP A 232 6.91 1.24 -7.08
N ASN A 233 8.04 1.49 -6.45
CA ASN A 233 8.42 0.79 -5.24
C ASN A 233 7.47 1.15 -4.10
N ASP A 234 7.24 0.23 -3.18
CA ASP A 234 6.43 0.50 -2.02
C ASP A 234 7.22 1.16 -0.87
N PRO A 235 6.55 1.86 0.05
CA PRO A 235 7.19 2.49 1.20
C PRO A 235 7.53 1.52 2.33
N GLY A 236 7.39 0.20 2.14
CA GLY A 236 7.58 -0.84 3.14
C GLY A 236 6.44 -0.95 4.15
N SER A 237 5.64 0.07 4.31
CA SER A 237 4.43 0.07 5.17
C SER A 237 3.13 -0.08 4.38
N ARG A 238 3.18 0.10 3.07
CA ARG A 238 2.04 -0.05 2.14
C ARG A 238 2.44 -0.87 0.92
N PRO A 239 2.78 -2.13 1.10
CA PRO A 239 3.04 -3.01 -0.04
C PRO A 239 1.75 -3.29 -0.84
N PRO A 240 1.83 -3.78 -2.08
CA PRO A 240 3.01 -4.21 -2.85
C PRO A 240 3.65 -3.08 -3.66
N CYS A 241 4.85 -3.35 -4.20
CA CYS A 241 5.35 -2.62 -5.37
C CYS A 241 4.37 -2.74 -6.52
N ARG A 242 4.24 -1.68 -7.34
CA ARG A 242 3.11 -1.53 -8.28
C ARG A 242 3.57 -1.51 -9.74
N LEU A 243 2.91 -2.28 -10.60
CA LEU A 243 2.91 -2.04 -12.05
C LEU A 243 1.73 -1.13 -12.37
N LEU A 244 2.00 0.02 -12.95
CA LEU A 244 1.04 1.09 -13.22
C LEU A 244 1.02 1.47 -14.70
N ARG A 245 -0.17 1.75 -15.25
CA ARG A 245 -0.32 2.56 -16.44
C ARG A 245 -0.52 4.02 -16.03
N VAL A 246 0.32 4.91 -16.53
CA VAL A 246 0.33 6.31 -16.11
C VAL A 246 -0.58 7.13 -17.03
N HIS A 247 -1.60 7.73 -16.43
CA HIS A 247 -2.58 8.56 -17.12
C HIS A 247 -2.34 10.05 -16.82
N GLU A 248 -2.53 10.90 -17.83
CA GLU A 248 -2.40 12.34 -17.66
C GLU A 248 -3.42 12.90 -16.67
N GLY A 249 -2.95 13.72 -15.74
CA GLY A 249 -3.75 14.32 -14.66
C GLY A 249 -4.16 13.34 -13.55
N ALA A 250 -3.66 12.09 -13.55
CA ALA A 250 -4.03 11.10 -12.57
C ALA A 250 -3.31 11.28 -11.23
N ASP A 251 -3.99 10.83 -10.16
CA ASP A 251 -3.47 10.73 -8.79
C ASP A 251 -3.43 9.25 -8.38
N TYR A 252 -2.24 8.73 -8.02
CA TYR A 252 -2.03 7.35 -7.56
C TYR A 252 -2.02 7.23 -6.04
N GLY A 253 -2.35 8.31 -5.34
CA GLY A 253 -2.83 8.32 -3.97
C GLY A 253 -1.78 8.39 -2.87
N PHE A 254 -0.50 8.17 -3.15
CA PHE A 254 0.53 8.23 -2.12
C PHE A 254 0.89 9.68 -1.76
N GLN A 255 1.06 9.94 -0.45
CA GLN A 255 1.49 11.20 0.13
C GLN A 255 2.35 10.96 1.37
N TRP A 256 3.65 11.21 1.25
CA TRP A 256 4.57 11.08 2.38
C TRP A 256 4.26 12.06 3.52
N VAL A 257 3.75 13.24 3.21
CA VAL A 257 3.45 14.26 4.23
C VAL A 257 2.56 13.72 5.35
N TYR A 258 1.77 12.69 5.07
CA TYR A 258 0.94 11.99 6.05
C TYR A 258 1.65 10.81 6.73
N GLY A 259 2.96 10.65 6.50
CA GLY A 259 3.77 9.57 7.05
C GLY A 259 3.71 8.27 6.25
N ARG A 260 4.54 7.32 6.68
CA ARG A 260 4.65 5.98 6.08
C ARG A 260 3.61 5.00 6.63
N GLU A 261 2.90 5.38 7.69
CA GLU A 261 1.96 4.49 8.35
C GLU A 261 0.78 4.11 7.44
N PRO A 262 0.36 2.84 7.45
CA PRO A 262 -0.74 2.37 6.59
C PRO A 262 -2.10 2.91 6.97
N ILE A 263 -2.21 3.68 8.06
CA ILE A 263 -3.47 4.00 8.74
C ILE A 263 -3.94 5.44 8.48
N HIS A 264 -3.25 6.23 7.68
CA HIS A 264 -3.66 7.61 7.46
C HIS A 264 -4.87 7.70 6.51
N PRO A 265 -5.96 8.45 6.87
CA PRO A 265 -7.20 8.46 6.09
C PRO A 265 -7.07 9.08 4.70
N PHE A 266 -6.01 9.86 4.43
CA PHE A 266 -5.81 10.58 3.17
C PHE A 266 -4.76 9.93 2.24
N VAL A 267 -4.27 8.75 2.56
CA VAL A 267 -3.32 8.03 1.71
C VAL A 267 -3.99 6.85 1.05
N ALA A 268 -3.84 6.74 -0.27
CA ALA A 268 -4.24 5.57 -1.04
C ALA A 268 -3.02 4.91 -1.68
N TRP A 269 -3.12 3.62 -1.98
CA TRP A 269 -2.09 2.86 -2.66
C TRP A 269 -2.63 2.09 -3.87
N ASN A 270 -3.88 1.64 -3.80
CA ASN A 270 -4.54 0.91 -4.89
C ASN A 270 -5.95 1.45 -5.19
N GLY A 271 -6.09 2.78 -5.25
CA GLY A 271 -7.36 3.41 -5.60
C GLY A 271 -8.43 3.34 -4.51
N GLU A 272 -8.05 3.27 -3.23
CA GLU A 272 -8.98 3.20 -2.10
C GLU A 272 -9.75 4.52 -1.89
N LEU A 273 -9.16 5.64 -2.29
CA LEU A 273 -9.79 6.95 -2.17
C LEU A 273 -10.39 7.41 -3.50
N ARG A 274 -11.47 8.17 -3.45
CA ARG A 274 -12.11 8.73 -4.66
C ARG A 274 -11.15 9.62 -5.43
N GLY A 275 -11.17 9.47 -6.76
CA GLY A 275 -10.28 10.22 -7.65
C GLY A 275 -8.82 9.77 -7.60
N THR A 276 -8.54 8.57 -7.07
CA THR A 276 -7.24 7.92 -7.19
C THR A 276 -7.34 6.66 -8.06
N LEU A 277 -6.27 6.36 -8.79
CA LEU A 277 -6.15 5.15 -9.60
C LEU A 277 -5.40 4.05 -8.84
N GLY A 278 -5.70 2.81 -9.18
CA GLY A 278 -5.04 1.62 -8.67
C GLY A 278 -3.92 1.11 -9.59
N MET A 279 -3.33 -0.03 -9.20
CA MET A 279 -2.33 -0.75 -9.99
C MET A 279 -3.00 -1.71 -10.99
N ILE A 280 -2.27 -2.02 -12.07
CA ILE A 280 -2.61 -3.10 -12.99
C ILE A 280 -2.40 -4.46 -12.30
N HIS A 281 -1.25 -4.58 -11.64
CA HIS A 281 -0.84 -5.79 -10.94
C HIS A 281 0.25 -5.46 -9.90
N PRO A 282 0.35 -6.21 -8.78
CA PRO A 282 1.55 -6.21 -7.97
C PRO A 282 2.78 -6.58 -8.81
N SER A 283 3.90 -5.89 -8.62
CA SER A 283 5.18 -6.31 -9.20
C SER A 283 6.02 -7.04 -8.14
N GLY A 284 7.13 -7.66 -8.56
CA GLY A 284 8.15 -8.15 -7.64
C GLY A 284 8.77 -6.99 -6.83
N GLU A 285 9.43 -7.33 -5.75
CA GLU A 285 10.00 -6.36 -4.79
C GLU A 285 11.27 -5.70 -5.35
N GLY A 286 11.32 -4.37 -5.22
CA GLY A 286 12.41 -3.57 -5.77
C GLY A 286 12.43 -3.54 -7.31
N PRO A 287 11.31 -3.25 -8.00
CA PRO A 287 11.29 -3.17 -9.46
C PRO A 287 12.02 -1.90 -9.89
N CYS A 288 13.01 -2.06 -10.78
CA CYS A 288 13.89 -0.95 -11.15
C CYS A 288 13.70 -0.46 -12.59
N SER A 289 13.02 -1.22 -13.44
CA SER A 289 12.82 -0.92 -14.86
C SER A 289 11.57 -1.59 -15.39
N VAL A 290 11.07 -1.16 -16.53
CA VAL A 290 9.96 -1.77 -17.24
C VAL A 290 10.20 -1.63 -18.75
N VAL A 291 9.99 -2.71 -19.53
CA VAL A 291 10.24 -2.76 -20.96
C VAL A 291 9.15 -3.54 -21.69
N GLU A 292 8.76 -3.09 -22.87
CA GLU A 292 7.75 -3.76 -23.69
C GLU A 292 8.24 -5.10 -24.27
N LEU A 293 7.40 -6.13 -24.15
CA LEU A 293 7.58 -7.40 -24.85
C LEU A 293 6.22 -7.94 -25.33
N GLY A 294 6.00 -7.95 -26.63
CA GLY A 294 4.74 -8.45 -27.19
C GLY A 294 3.54 -7.64 -26.67
N ASP A 295 2.55 -8.34 -26.11
CA ASP A 295 1.36 -7.75 -25.50
C ASP A 295 1.52 -7.42 -23.99
N GLY A 296 2.74 -7.51 -23.50
CA GLY A 296 3.02 -7.30 -22.08
C GLY A 296 4.29 -6.50 -21.81
N VAL A 297 4.76 -6.60 -20.58
CA VAL A 297 5.96 -5.91 -20.11
C VAL A 297 6.87 -6.85 -19.34
N LEU A 298 8.18 -6.61 -19.45
CA LEU A 298 9.23 -7.23 -18.64
C LEU A 298 9.62 -6.29 -17.51
N ILE A 299 9.80 -6.84 -16.30
CA ILE A 299 10.21 -6.11 -15.11
C ILE A 299 11.33 -6.90 -14.42
N PRO A 300 12.50 -6.29 -14.19
CA PRO A 300 13.53 -6.83 -13.31
C PRO A 300 13.19 -6.47 -11.86
N SER A 301 13.24 -7.46 -10.97
CA SER A 301 12.96 -7.30 -9.53
C SER A 301 14.22 -7.55 -8.73
N TRP A 302 14.78 -6.48 -8.18
CA TRP A 302 16.07 -6.50 -7.47
C TRP A 302 16.06 -7.39 -6.23
N SER A 303 15.01 -7.29 -5.39
CA SER A 303 14.89 -8.07 -4.16
C SER A 303 14.40 -9.50 -4.40
N ASN A 304 13.64 -9.74 -5.48
CA ASN A 304 13.18 -11.08 -5.83
C ASN A 304 14.18 -11.86 -6.69
N HIS A 305 15.34 -11.26 -7.01
CA HIS A 305 16.37 -11.91 -7.81
C HIS A 305 15.85 -12.43 -9.17
N SER A 306 14.94 -11.72 -9.81
CA SER A 306 14.18 -12.25 -10.96
C SER A 306 14.02 -11.26 -12.10
N VAL A 307 13.76 -11.80 -13.29
CA VAL A 307 13.16 -11.07 -14.41
C VAL A 307 11.79 -11.68 -14.68
N GLU A 308 10.77 -10.85 -14.68
CA GLU A 308 9.36 -11.23 -14.70
C GLU A 308 8.67 -10.65 -15.94
N TYR A 309 7.76 -11.42 -16.52
CA TYR A 309 6.90 -11.00 -17.62
C TYR A 309 5.46 -10.85 -17.14
N PHE A 310 4.83 -9.77 -17.55
CA PHE A 310 3.44 -9.45 -17.26
C PHE A 310 2.64 -9.32 -18.56
N PRO A 311 2.04 -10.41 -19.07
CA PRO A 311 1.11 -10.33 -20.21
C PRO A 311 -0.08 -9.45 -19.80
N LEU A 312 -0.34 -8.41 -20.59
CA LEU A 312 -1.44 -7.48 -20.39
C LEU A 312 -2.70 -7.98 -21.08
N THR A 313 -3.83 -7.82 -20.43
CA THR A 313 -5.15 -8.10 -20.98
C THR A 313 -6.04 -6.88 -20.75
N ARG A 314 -6.65 -6.36 -21.83
CA ARG A 314 -7.57 -5.22 -21.70
C ARG A 314 -8.72 -5.53 -20.77
N ALA A 315 -8.97 -4.63 -19.80
CA ALA A 315 -10.05 -4.66 -18.86
C ALA A 315 -10.70 -3.27 -18.79
N GLY A 316 -11.79 -3.08 -19.50
CA GLY A 316 -12.39 -1.76 -19.66
C GLY A 316 -11.42 -0.77 -20.31
N ALA A 317 -11.21 0.39 -19.69
CA ALA A 317 -10.28 1.41 -20.18
C ALA A 317 -8.82 1.15 -19.78
N ASP A 318 -8.54 0.13 -18.97
CA ASP A 318 -7.22 -0.21 -18.45
C ASP A 318 -6.82 -1.66 -18.81
N TYR A 319 -5.91 -2.24 -18.03
CA TYR A 319 -5.41 -3.60 -18.15
C TYR A 319 -5.53 -4.38 -16.84
N THR A 320 -5.51 -5.69 -16.98
CA THR A 320 -5.13 -6.65 -15.94
C THR A 320 -3.90 -7.41 -16.41
N ALA A 321 -3.16 -7.99 -15.48
CA ALA A 321 -1.97 -8.79 -15.81
C ALA A 321 -1.91 -10.07 -14.97
N LYS A 322 -0.96 -10.95 -15.34
CA LYS A 322 -0.50 -12.08 -14.54
C LYS A 322 1.01 -12.05 -14.50
N GLN A 323 1.60 -12.48 -13.41
CA GLN A 323 3.06 -12.57 -13.28
C GLN A 323 3.55 -13.92 -13.79
N ILE A 324 4.57 -13.90 -14.65
CA ILE A 324 5.30 -15.08 -15.14
C ILE A 324 6.79 -14.85 -14.92
N THR A 325 7.39 -15.56 -14.00
CA THR A 325 8.85 -15.47 -13.76
C THR A 325 9.59 -16.17 -14.90
N LEU A 326 10.46 -15.46 -15.60
CA LEU A 326 11.28 -15.98 -16.70
C LEU A 326 12.62 -16.52 -16.21
N VAL A 327 13.28 -15.73 -15.36
CA VAL A 327 14.59 -15.99 -14.80
C VAL A 327 14.52 -15.77 -13.30
N ARG A 328 15.15 -16.66 -12.53
CA ARG A 328 15.39 -16.47 -11.11
C ARG A 328 16.85 -16.80 -10.82
N GLY A 329 17.47 -16.00 -9.98
CA GLY A 329 18.81 -16.25 -9.47
C GLY A 329 18.83 -16.50 -7.97
N GLY A 330 20.01 -16.78 -7.46
CA GLY A 330 20.31 -16.82 -6.04
C GLY A 330 20.57 -15.41 -5.48
N GLU A 331 21.14 -15.34 -4.29
CA GLU A 331 21.43 -14.10 -3.56
C GLU A 331 22.24 -13.08 -4.37
N PHE A 332 23.11 -13.54 -5.27
CA PHE A 332 24.02 -12.71 -6.06
C PHE A 332 23.54 -12.45 -7.49
N LEU A 333 22.24 -12.47 -7.73
CA LEU A 333 21.58 -11.90 -8.90
C LEU A 333 20.66 -10.77 -8.42
N ARG A 334 20.96 -9.52 -8.81
CA ARG A 334 20.20 -8.32 -8.45
C ARG A 334 19.93 -7.48 -9.70
N PRO A 335 19.00 -7.90 -10.57
CA PRO A 335 18.78 -7.20 -11.83
C PRO A 335 18.21 -5.80 -11.56
N THR A 336 18.77 -4.80 -12.24
CA THR A 336 18.38 -3.39 -12.11
C THR A 336 17.78 -2.87 -13.41
N CYS A 337 18.53 -2.17 -14.26
CA CYS A 337 18.02 -1.62 -15.50
C CYS A 337 17.94 -2.71 -16.57
N LEU A 338 16.79 -2.78 -17.29
CA LEU A 338 16.55 -3.70 -18.40
C LEU A 338 16.12 -2.90 -19.63
N VAL A 339 16.65 -3.22 -20.80
CA VAL A 339 16.36 -2.53 -22.05
C VAL A 339 16.28 -3.52 -23.24
N ALA A 340 15.57 -3.14 -24.29
CA ALA A 340 15.54 -3.88 -25.55
C ALA A 340 16.67 -3.41 -26.49
N GLY A 341 17.35 -4.34 -27.12
CA GLY A 341 18.35 -4.06 -28.14
C GLY A 341 17.80 -4.07 -29.58
N PRO A 342 18.52 -3.51 -30.53
CA PRO A 342 18.11 -3.50 -31.92
C PRO A 342 18.12 -4.88 -32.60
N ASP A 343 18.78 -5.86 -31.96
CA ASP A 343 18.81 -7.27 -32.37
C ASP A 343 17.62 -8.09 -31.88
N GLY A 344 16.68 -7.45 -31.17
CA GLY A 344 15.52 -8.10 -30.57
C GLY A 344 15.80 -8.87 -29.27
N ALA A 345 17.03 -8.82 -28.76
CA ALA A 345 17.37 -9.32 -27.44
C ALA A 345 17.12 -8.23 -26.37
N PHE A 346 17.11 -8.66 -25.13
CA PHE A 346 17.06 -7.78 -23.96
C PHE A 346 18.39 -7.79 -23.23
N TYR A 347 18.73 -6.66 -22.65
CA TYR A 347 19.98 -6.50 -21.90
C TYR A 347 19.63 -5.97 -20.53
N PHE A 348 20.28 -6.49 -19.49
CA PHE A 348 20.06 -5.97 -18.13
C PHE A 348 21.34 -5.93 -17.29
N ASN A 349 21.41 -4.92 -16.46
CA ASN A 349 22.42 -4.76 -15.43
C ASN A 349 22.08 -5.62 -14.20
N ASP A 350 23.11 -6.11 -13.54
CA ASP A 350 23.03 -6.87 -12.31
C ASP A 350 23.91 -6.20 -11.23
N TRP A 351 23.26 -5.70 -10.19
CA TRP A 351 23.91 -5.05 -9.04
C TRP A 351 24.73 -6.03 -8.21
N VAL A 352 24.44 -7.32 -8.27
CA VAL A 352 25.11 -8.46 -7.63
C VAL A 352 24.85 -8.56 -6.12
N TRP A 353 25.27 -7.59 -5.32
CA TRP A 353 25.24 -7.66 -3.86
C TRP A 353 24.02 -6.96 -3.25
N SER A 354 23.49 -7.47 -2.13
CA SER A 354 22.28 -6.93 -1.49
C SER A 354 22.49 -5.62 -0.69
N SER A 355 23.66 -5.02 -0.76
CA SER A 355 24.00 -3.80 -0.03
C SER A 355 23.71 -2.56 -0.87
N TYR A 356 23.08 -1.54 -0.30
CA TYR A 356 22.94 -0.22 -0.92
C TYR A 356 24.27 0.57 -1.00
N PRO A 357 25.18 0.54 -0.01
CA PRO A 357 26.52 1.04 -0.21
C PRO A 357 27.19 0.36 -1.39
N ILE A 358 27.88 1.15 -2.22
CA ILE A 358 28.59 0.64 -3.39
C ILE A 358 29.67 -0.35 -2.96
N HIS A 359 29.88 -1.39 -3.75
CA HIS A 359 30.78 -2.51 -3.43
C HIS A 359 31.70 -2.93 -4.58
N GLY A 360 31.60 -2.25 -5.74
CA GLY A 360 32.50 -2.49 -6.86
C GLY A 360 32.24 -3.80 -7.64
N LYS A 361 31.12 -4.48 -7.40
CA LYS A 361 30.69 -5.65 -8.15
C LYS A 361 29.58 -5.28 -9.13
N GLY A 362 29.51 -5.98 -10.23
CA GLY A 362 28.48 -5.75 -11.24
C GLY A 362 28.57 -6.75 -12.38
N ARG A 363 27.48 -6.92 -13.10
CA ARG A 363 27.40 -7.72 -14.33
C ARG A 363 26.47 -7.06 -15.34
N LEU A 364 26.65 -7.44 -16.60
CA LEU A 364 25.74 -7.12 -17.69
C LEU A 364 25.38 -8.42 -18.41
N TRP A 365 24.09 -8.67 -18.53
CA TRP A 365 23.54 -9.86 -19.13
C TRP A 365 22.81 -9.57 -20.43
N LYS A 366 22.90 -10.52 -21.40
CA LYS A 366 22.03 -10.59 -22.57
C LYS A 366 21.00 -11.68 -22.37
N MET A 367 19.73 -11.35 -22.57
CA MET A 367 18.60 -12.28 -22.56
C MET A 367 17.99 -12.38 -23.95
N GLU A 368 18.03 -13.55 -24.53
CA GLU A 368 17.45 -13.88 -25.83
C GLU A 368 16.16 -14.67 -25.63
N ILE A 369 15.13 -14.37 -26.43
CA ILE A 369 13.84 -15.08 -26.36
C ILE A 369 13.55 -15.69 -27.73
N ASP A 370 13.65 -17.01 -27.82
CA ASP A 370 13.24 -17.80 -28.98
C ASP A 370 11.70 -17.87 -29.00
N ARG A 371 11.09 -16.99 -29.81
CA ARG A 371 9.63 -16.87 -29.91
C ARG A 371 8.96 -18.16 -30.41
N THR A 372 9.68 -19.08 -31.07
CA THR A 372 9.14 -20.35 -31.53
C THR A 372 8.95 -21.34 -30.37
N LYS A 373 9.70 -21.18 -29.27
CA LYS A 373 9.67 -22.00 -28.07
C LYS A 373 8.94 -21.32 -26.91
N ALA A 374 8.78 -20.01 -26.94
CA ALA A 374 8.19 -19.20 -25.87
C ALA A 374 6.65 -19.32 -25.86
N THR A 375 6.13 -20.49 -25.48
CA THR A 375 4.67 -20.76 -25.42
C THR A 375 3.90 -19.89 -24.43
N TRP A 376 4.61 -19.28 -23.47
CA TRP A 376 4.09 -18.32 -22.50
C TRP A 376 3.90 -16.92 -23.08
N LEU A 377 4.59 -16.59 -24.19
CA LEU A 377 4.47 -15.30 -24.86
C LEU A 377 3.26 -15.31 -25.79
N LYS A 378 2.30 -14.43 -25.51
CA LYS A 378 1.13 -14.25 -26.38
C LYS A 378 1.45 -13.30 -27.53
N PRO A 379 0.84 -13.51 -28.70
CA PRO A 379 0.88 -12.51 -29.80
C PRO A 379 0.24 -11.19 -29.34
N SER A 380 0.81 -10.08 -29.76
CA SER A 380 0.21 -8.77 -29.47
C SER A 380 -1.14 -8.62 -30.15
N VAL A 381 -2.20 -8.41 -29.35
CA VAL A 381 -3.57 -8.07 -29.80
C VAL A 381 -4.04 -6.86 -28.97
N ASP A 382 -3.24 -5.80 -28.94
CA ASP A 382 -3.52 -4.62 -28.12
C ASP A 382 -4.15 -3.49 -28.92
N ALA A 383 -5.31 -3.74 -29.53
CA ALA A 383 -6.12 -2.67 -30.09
C ALA A 383 -6.90 -1.94 -28.99
N PRO A 384 -6.91 -0.59 -28.97
CA PRO A 384 -7.77 0.17 -28.06
C PRO A 384 -9.23 -0.23 -28.25
N ASN A 385 -9.91 -0.55 -27.17
CA ASN A 385 -11.35 -0.80 -27.20
C ASN A 385 -12.16 0.51 -27.07
N ALA A 386 -13.47 0.44 -27.28
CA ALA A 386 -14.35 1.62 -27.25
C ALA A 386 -14.27 2.39 -25.91
N THR A 387 -14.09 1.68 -24.79
CA THR A 387 -14.01 2.27 -23.47
C THR A 387 -12.71 3.05 -23.27
N SER A 388 -11.57 2.49 -23.70
CA SER A 388 -10.28 3.19 -23.62
C SER A 388 -10.22 4.40 -24.55
N LEU A 389 -10.79 4.29 -25.77
CA LEU A 389 -10.91 5.42 -26.70
C LEU A 389 -11.78 6.55 -26.12
N LEU A 390 -12.91 6.19 -25.49
CA LEU A 390 -13.76 7.17 -24.80
C LEU A 390 -12.99 7.86 -23.67
N ALA A 391 -12.31 7.09 -22.81
CA ALA A 391 -11.54 7.65 -21.72
C ALA A 391 -10.46 8.62 -22.22
N ASN A 392 -9.73 8.25 -23.27
CA ASN A 392 -8.71 9.11 -23.88
C ASN A 392 -9.32 10.41 -24.43
N SER A 393 -10.42 10.34 -25.18
CA SER A 393 -11.06 11.52 -25.79
C SER A 393 -11.72 12.44 -24.75
N LEU A 394 -12.24 11.89 -23.62
CA LEU A 394 -12.69 12.70 -22.49
C LEU A 394 -11.53 13.40 -21.81
N ARG A 395 -10.40 12.71 -21.62
CA ARG A 395 -9.21 13.24 -20.94
C ARG A 395 -8.53 14.33 -21.77
N SER A 396 -8.40 14.14 -23.08
CA SER A 396 -7.85 15.16 -24.02
C SER A 396 -8.76 16.35 -24.22
N GLY A 397 -10.07 16.21 -23.99
CA GLY A 397 -11.07 17.22 -24.30
C GLY A 397 -11.59 17.19 -25.73
N GLU A 398 -11.18 16.20 -26.54
CA GLU A 398 -11.70 16.00 -27.89
C GLU A 398 -13.20 15.66 -27.90
N LYS A 399 -13.68 14.98 -26.84
CA LYS A 399 -15.09 14.67 -26.66
C LYS A 399 -15.62 15.38 -25.45
N SER A 400 -16.80 16.02 -25.61
CA SER A 400 -17.59 16.58 -24.53
C SER A 400 -18.86 15.77 -24.39
N LEU A 401 -19.29 15.52 -23.15
CA LEU A 401 -20.55 14.85 -22.80
C LEU A 401 -21.36 15.72 -21.86
N PRO A 402 -22.71 15.56 -21.83
CA PRO A 402 -23.54 16.22 -20.84
C PRO A 402 -23.07 15.94 -19.40
N ALA A 403 -23.23 16.92 -18.50
CA ALA A 403 -22.78 16.81 -17.12
C ALA A 403 -23.36 15.59 -16.39
N ALA A 404 -24.63 15.26 -16.62
CA ALA A 404 -25.27 14.08 -16.04
C ALA A 404 -24.61 12.76 -16.49
N GLU A 405 -24.20 12.67 -17.75
CA GLU A 405 -23.51 11.50 -18.28
C GLU A 405 -22.09 11.39 -17.72
N LEU A 406 -21.35 12.51 -17.65
CA LEU A 406 -20.03 12.54 -17.01
C LEU A 406 -20.10 12.13 -15.54
N LEU A 407 -21.09 12.61 -14.80
CA LEU A 407 -21.29 12.24 -13.39
C LEU A 407 -21.68 10.76 -13.25
N SER A 408 -22.44 10.21 -14.21
CA SER A 408 -22.73 8.77 -14.25
C SER A 408 -21.45 7.94 -14.47
N LEU A 409 -20.61 8.35 -15.42
CA LEU A 409 -19.31 7.70 -15.68
C LEU A 409 -18.36 7.81 -14.48
N ALA A 410 -18.31 8.95 -13.79
CA ALA A 410 -17.49 9.16 -12.60
C ALA A 410 -17.86 8.21 -11.44
N ARG A 411 -19.13 7.73 -11.39
CA ARG A 411 -19.60 6.72 -10.42
C ARG A 411 -19.39 5.28 -10.89
N GLY A 412 -18.98 5.09 -12.13
CA GLY A 412 -18.81 3.78 -12.75
C GLY A 412 -17.71 2.95 -12.09
N THR A 413 -17.75 1.65 -12.34
CA THR A 413 -16.75 0.69 -11.81
C THR A 413 -15.43 0.71 -12.58
N ASP A 414 -15.43 1.18 -13.84
CA ASP A 414 -14.18 1.38 -14.60
C ASP A 414 -13.48 2.64 -14.11
N ARG A 415 -12.45 2.45 -13.30
CA ARG A 415 -11.73 3.53 -12.60
C ARG A 415 -11.04 4.51 -13.54
N VAL A 416 -10.51 4.02 -14.69
CA VAL A 416 -9.82 4.87 -15.66
C VAL A 416 -10.82 5.72 -16.46
N LEU A 417 -11.96 5.16 -16.82
CA LEU A 417 -13.04 5.91 -17.45
C LEU A 417 -13.67 6.92 -16.46
N ALA A 418 -13.85 6.52 -15.21
CA ALA A 418 -14.33 7.41 -14.14
C ALA A 418 -13.37 8.58 -13.92
N ASP A 419 -12.07 8.32 -13.90
CA ASP A 419 -11.02 9.33 -13.78
C ASP A 419 -11.02 10.31 -14.98
N ALA A 420 -11.19 9.81 -16.19
CA ALA A 420 -11.33 10.64 -17.39
C ALA A 420 -12.58 11.52 -17.35
N ALA A 421 -13.70 11.00 -16.84
CA ALA A 421 -14.91 11.76 -16.62
C ALA A 421 -14.72 12.87 -15.57
N LEU A 422 -14.00 12.59 -14.48
CA LEU A 422 -13.63 13.61 -13.48
C LEU A 422 -12.77 14.72 -14.10
N ALA A 423 -11.83 14.40 -14.97
CA ALA A 423 -11.03 15.39 -15.69
C ALA A 423 -11.91 16.29 -16.58
N ALA A 424 -12.89 15.71 -17.26
CA ALA A 424 -13.83 16.46 -18.07
C ALA A 424 -14.75 17.37 -17.24
N ILE A 425 -15.29 16.87 -16.11
CA ILE A 425 -16.07 17.65 -15.14
C ILE A 425 -15.24 18.83 -14.63
N ALA A 426 -14.00 18.60 -14.22
CA ALA A 426 -13.13 19.64 -13.71
C ALA A 426 -12.95 20.81 -14.69
N ARG A 427 -12.69 20.53 -15.96
CA ARG A 427 -12.55 21.56 -17.02
C ARG A 427 -13.79 22.43 -17.15
N ASP A 428 -14.95 21.86 -16.99
CA ASP A 428 -16.25 22.56 -17.16
C ASP A 428 -16.60 23.41 -15.94
N TRP A 429 -16.29 22.91 -14.74
CA TRP A 429 -16.70 23.52 -13.48
C TRP A 429 -15.82 24.68 -13.01
N THR A 430 -14.60 24.81 -13.48
CA THR A 430 -13.71 25.92 -13.10
C THR A 430 -14.31 27.31 -13.34
N LYS A 431 -15.22 27.43 -14.27
CA LYS A 431 -15.89 28.69 -14.66
C LYS A 431 -17.20 28.96 -13.90
N ARG A 432 -17.66 28.00 -13.07
CA ARG A 432 -18.96 28.07 -12.37
C ARG A 432 -18.83 28.64 -10.96
N SER A 433 -19.96 28.93 -10.32
CA SER A 433 -20.02 29.44 -8.96
C SER A 433 -20.24 28.35 -7.90
N PRO A 434 -19.85 28.57 -6.65
CA PRO A 434 -20.15 27.62 -5.56
C PRO A 434 -21.65 27.40 -5.34
N SER A 435 -22.50 28.39 -5.62
CA SER A 435 -23.96 28.26 -5.51
C SER A 435 -24.55 27.28 -6.51
N GLU A 436 -23.95 27.16 -7.71
CA GLU A 436 -24.35 26.13 -8.68
C GLU A 436 -24.04 24.73 -8.17
N LEU A 437 -22.90 24.54 -7.48
CA LEU A 437 -22.57 23.27 -6.85
C LEU A 437 -23.61 22.85 -5.81
N LEU A 438 -24.07 23.81 -4.97
CA LEU A 438 -25.10 23.56 -3.96
C LEU A 438 -26.44 23.18 -4.56
N SER A 439 -26.77 23.63 -5.77
CA SER A 439 -28.01 23.28 -6.46
C SER A 439 -28.06 21.81 -6.94
N LEU A 440 -26.91 21.13 -7.00
CA LEU A 440 -26.84 19.74 -7.39
C LEU A 440 -27.35 18.78 -6.29
N PRO A 441 -27.85 17.61 -6.64
CA PRO A 441 -28.02 16.51 -5.68
C PRO A 441 -26.73 16.18 -4.95
N SER A 442 -26.81 15.76 -3.68
CA SER A 442 -25.64 15.51 -2.84
C SER A 442 -24.60 14.57 -3.48
N ALA A 443 -25.06 13.49 -4.14
CA ALA A 443 -24.18 12.57 -4.86
C ALA A 443 -23.42 13.27 -6.01
N ASP A 444 -24.03 14.19 -6.71
CA ASP A 444 -23.43 14.93 -7.82
C ASP A 444 -22.46 15.99 -7.30
N ARG A 445 -22.79 16.66 -6.18
CA ARG A 445 -21.87 17.54 -5.47
C ARG A 445 -20.58 16.85 -5.08
N LEU A 446 -20.68 15.64 -4.54
CA LEU A 446 -19.52 14.86 -4.12
C LEU A 446 -18.54 14.62 -5.28
N TRP A 447 -19.02 14.10 -6.39
CA TRP A 447 -18.14 13.78 -7.53
C TRP A 447 -17.61 15.04 -8.23
N THR A 448 -18.40 16.11 -8.24
CA THR A 448 -17.92 17.42 -8.72
C THR A 448 -16.80 17.97 -7.84
N LEU A 449 -16.92 17.87 -6.51
CA LEU A 449 -15.87 18.29 -5.58
C LEU A 449 -14.58 17.45 -5.77
N VAL A 450 -14.72 16.14 -5.91
CA VAL A 450 -13.59 15.24 -6.21
C VAL A 450 -12.89 15.63 -7.51
N ALA A 451 -13.66 16.01 -8.54
CA ALA A 451 -13.10 16.48 -9.80
C ALA A 451 -12.31 17.79 -9.63
N LEU A 452 -12.86 18.74 -8.88
CA LEU A 452 -12.23 20.07 -8.64
C LEU A 452 -10.93 19.94 -7.84
N ARG A 453 -10.89 19.06 -6.84
CA ARG A 453 -9.68 18.81 -6.03
C ARG A 453 -8.47 18.40 -6.90
N ARG A 454 -8.70 17.70 -8.02
CA ARG A 454 -7.63 17.25 -8.94
C ARG A 454 -6.88 18.39 -9.62
N LEU A 455 -7.45 19.56 -9.69
CA LEU A 455 -6.83 20.72 -10.36
C LEU A 455 -5.78 21.42 -9.50
N ASP A 456 -5.51 20.93 -8.28
CA ASP A 456 -4.57 21.53 -7.32
C ASP A 456 -4.82 23.03 -7.09
N LEU A 457 -6.07 23.47 -7.22
CA LEU A 457 -6.44 24.87 -7.05
C LEU A 457 -6.34 25.26 -5.58
N ALA A 458 -5.63 26.33 -5.28
CA ALA A 458 -5.66 26.99 -3.97
C ALA A 458 -6.99 27.75 -3.71
N ASP A 459 -8.04 27.38 -4.37
CA ASP A 459 -9.35 28.04 -4.36
C ASP A 459 -10.25 27.42 -3.28
N ASP A 460 -10.37 28.11 -2.17
CA ASP A 460 -11.12 27.65 -1.00
C ASP A 460 -12.64 27.92 -1.06
N ARG A 461 -13.13 28.62 -2.08
CA ARG A 461 -14.56 28.98 -2.21
C ARG A 461 -15.48 27.75 -2.22
N TRP A 462 -15.03 26.65 -2.80
CA TRP A 462 -15.77 25.38 -2.87
C TRP A 462 -15.88 24.70 -1.49
N LEU A 463 -14.83 24.83 -0.67
CA LEU A 463 -14.72 24.17 0.63
C LEU A 463 -15.69 24.76 1.64
N LYS A 464 -15.86 26.07 1.64
CA LYS A 464 -16.79 26.77 2.55
C LYS A 464 -18.23 26.31 2.40
N VAL A 465 -18.65 25.99 1.17
CA VAL A 465 -20.03 25.56 0.91
C VAL A 465 -20.24 24.05 1.16
N CYS A 466 -19.17 23.25 1.19
CA CYS A 466 -19.24 21.79 1.31
C CYS A 466 -18.95 21.28 2.72
N LEU A 467 -18.20 22.03 3.56
CA LEU A 467 -17.86 21.61 4.93
C LEU A 467 -19.09 21.43 5.83
N ASP A 468 -20.14 22.22 5.61
CA ASP A 468 -21.40 22.15 6.37
C ASP A 468 -22.47 21.27 5.73
N ASP A 469 -22.16 20.59 4.62
CA ASP A 469 -23.10 19.69 3.94
C ASP A 469 -23.51 18.52 4.85
N GLU A 470 -24.72 18.01 4.65
CA GLU A 470 -25.23 16.84 5.38
C GLU A 470 -24.49 15.56 5.02
N SER A 471 -23.92 15.47 3.81
CA SER A 471 -23.16 14.31 3.33
C SER A 471 -21.83 14.17 4.05
N THR A 472 -21.68 13.10 4.81
CA THR A 472 -20.42 12.75 5.49
C THR A 472 -19.27 12.52 4.49
N GLU A 473 -19.57 11.95 3.33
CA GLU A 473 -18.63 11.73 2.25
C GLU A 473 -18.12 13.04 1.63
N LEU A 474 -18.99 14.02 1.49
CA LEU A 474 -18.60 15.34 0.97
C LEU A 474 -17.70 16.07 1.99
N ARG A 475 -18.03 16.01 3.28
CA ARG A 475 -17.18 16.55 4.36
C ARG A 475 -15.80 15.88 4.38
N PHE A 476 -15.73 14.57 4.18
CA PHE A 476 -14.46 13.84 4.10
C PHE A 476 -13.58 14.38 2.96
N GLU A 477 -14.12 14.54 1.77
CA GLU A 477 -13.34 15.06 0.62
C GLU A 477 -12.94 16.53 0.82
N CYS A 478 -13.75 17.34 1.51
CA CYS A 478 -13.36 18.70 1.92
C CYS A 478 -12.18 18.69 2.88
N LEU A 479 -12.23 17.85 3.92
CA LEU A 479 -11.15 17.71 4.92
C LEU A 479 -9.85 17.23 4.25
N ARG A 480 -9.96 16.31 3.31
CA ARG A 480 -8.83 15.84 2.50
C ARG A 480 -8.23 16.98 1.67
N TRP A 481 -9.06 17.78 0.99
CA TRP A 481 -8.58 18.93 0.22
C TRP A 481 -7.90 19.97 1.11
N ILE A 482 -8.49 20.29 2.26
CA ILE A 482 -7.90 21.21 3.25
C ILE A 482 -6.53 20.73 3.71
N ALA A 483 -6.39 19.43 3.98
CA ALA A 483 -5.13 18.83 4.42
C ALA A 483 -4.08 18.80 3.30
N ASP A 484 -4.45 18.33 2.11
CA ASP A 484 -3.55 18.28 0.94
C ASP A 484 -3.01 19.69 0.57
N GLY A 485 -3.86 20.70 0.63
CA GLY A 485 -3.50 22.10 0.38
C GLY A 485 -2.86 22.82 1.56
N VAL A 486 -2.80 22.19 2.74
CA VAL A 486 -2.36 22.82 4.01
C VAL A 486 -3.04 24.17 4.25
N LEU A 487 -4.35 24.22 4.01
CA LEU A 487 -5.14 25.47 4.03
C LEU A 487 -5.42 25.91 5.48
N LYS A 488 -4.41 26.49 6.14
CA LYS A 488 -4.42 26.87 7.57
C LYS A 488 -5.59 27.76 7.98
N GLN A 489 -6.11 28.58 7.07
CA GLN A 489 -7.29 29.43 7.32
C GLN A 489 -8.56 28.62 7.66
N HIS A 490 -8.58 27.32 7.35
CA HIS A 490 -9.71 26.42 7.65
C HIS A 490 -9.60 25.70 9.01
N LEU A 491 -8.52 25.89 9.78
CA LEU A 491 -8.37 25.25 11.08
C LEU A 491 -9.58 25.42 12.01
N PRO A 492 -10.17 26.61 12.18
CA PRO A 492 -11.35 26.78 13.03
C PRO A 492 -12.55 25.93 12.58
N TYR A 493 -12.74 25.72 11.27
CA TYR A 493 -13.83 24.91 10.72
C TYR A 493 -13.56 23.42 10.92
N VAL A 494 -12.31 22.98 10.78
CA VAL A 494 -11.89 21.60 11.08
C VAL A 494 -12.12 21.29 12.56
N GLU A 495 -11.75 22.19 13.48
CA GLU A 495 -11.98 22.02 14.92
C GLU A 495 -13.47 22.04 15.27
N ALA A 496 -14.28 22.87 14.58
CA ALA A 496 -15.73 22.84 14.73
C ALA A 496 -16.32 21.50 14.27
N THR A 497 -15.80 20.93 13.19
CA THR A 497 -16.22 19.61 12.68
C THR A 497 -16.01 18.52 13.74
N LEU A 498 -14.90 18.54 14.46
CA LEU A 498 -14.60 17.57 15.54
C LEU A 498 -15.59 17.61 16.70
N ARG A 499 -16.39 18.69 16.84
CA ARG A 499 -17.40 18.85 17.89
C ARG A 499 -18.83 18.59 17.40
N ARG A 500 -19.03 18.33 16.13
CA ARG A 500 -20.35 18.07 15.54
C ARG A 500 -20.86 16.69 15.96
N LYS A 501 -22.11 16.64 16.39
CA LYS A 501 -22.75 15.38 16.82
C LYS A 501 -23.18 14.47 15.66
N ASP A 502 -23.23 15.01 14.44
CA ASP A 502 -23.75 14.36 13.22
C ASP A 502 -22.64 13.81 12.30
N ILE A 503 -21.39 13.73 12.77
CA ILE A 503 -20.30 13.10 12.02
C ILE A 503 -20.19 11.61 12.34
N ASP A 504 -19.74 10.84 11.35
CA ASP A 504 -19.35 9.46 11.52
C ASP A 504 -17.88 9.31 11.92
N PHE A 505 -17.45 8.08 12.15
CA PHE A 505 -16.08 7.77 12.56
C PHE A 505 -15.05 8.20 11.49
N ARG A 506 -15.36 7.99 10.21
CA ARG A 506 -14.45 8.32 9.12
C ARG A 506 -14.21 9.81 8.98
N VAL A 507 -15.27 10.63 9.14
CA VAL A 507 -15.13 12.10 9.16
C VAL A 507 -14.38 12.55 10.40
N PHE A 508 -14.57 11.89 11.54
CA PHE A 508 -13.81 12.19 12.77
C PHE A 508 -12.31 11.93 12.58
N GLU A 509 -11.92 10.78 12.01
CA GLU A 509 -10.52 10.48 11.66
C GLU A 509 -9.95 11.51 10.69
N ALA A 510 -10.70 11.84 9.64
CA ALA A 510 -10.30 12.83 8.66
C ALA A 510 -10.10 14.23 9.27
N ALA A 511 -10.98 14.64 10.17
CA ALA A 511 -10.88 15.92 10.84
C ALA A 511 -9.65 15.98 11.79
N LEU A 512 -9.36 14.90 12.50
CA LEU A 512 -8.13 14.79 13.32
C LEU A 512 -6.88 14.87 12.46
N ALA A 513 -6.82 14.12 11.37
CA ALA A 513 -5.70 14.12 10.45
C ALA A 513 -5.49 15.50 9.81
N ALA A 514 -6.58 16.13 9.33
CA ALA A 514 -6.53 17.48 8.79
C ALA A 514 -6.04 18.50 9.82
N ARG A 515 -6.58 18.45 11.06
CA ARG A 515 -6.14 19.32 12.16
C ARG A 515 -4.64 19.19 12.43
N ASN A 516 -4.15 17.96 12.57
CA ASN A 516 -2.74 17.71 12.84
C ASN A 516 -1.85 18.20 11.69
N THR A 517 -2.27 18.01 10.45
CA THR A 517 -1.59 18.55 9.26
C THR A 517 -1.50 20.08 9.31
N LEU A 518 -2.61 20.76 9.61
CA LEU A 518 -2.66 22.22 9.70
C LEU A 518 -1.82 22.78 10.86
N LEU A 519 -1.65 22.01 11.93
CA LEU A 519 -0.80 22.33 13.07
C LEU A 519 0.69 21.99 12.83
N GLY A 520 1.06 21.49 11.66
CA GLY A 520 2.43 21.12 11.30
C GLY A 520 2.91 19.79 11.86
N LYS A 521 1.98 18.88 12.19
CA LYS A 521 2.25 17.53 12.71
C LYS A 521 1.54 16.46 11.84
N PRO A 522 1.70 16.48 10.51
CA PRO A 522 0.94 15.58 9.63
C PRO A 522 1.21 14.10 9.92
N GLU A 523 2.44 13.76 10.32
CA GLU A 523 2.85 12.40 10.66
C GLU A 523 2.18 11.83 11.93
N ALA A 524 1.63 12.69 12.79
CA ALA A 524 0.86 12.24 13.96
C ALA A 524 -0.46 11.57 13.55
N GLY A 525 -0.92 11.81 12.32
CA GLY A 525 -2.12 11.18 11.77
C GLY A 525 -3.31 11.32 12.72
N VAL A 526 -3.78 10.17 13.22
CA VAL A 526 -4.94 10.08 14.13
C VAL A 526 -4.58 9.48 15.51
N THR A 527 -3.30 9.24 15.81
CA THR A 527 -2.87 8.41 16.95
C THR A 527 -2.20 9.15 18.11
N ASP A 528 -2.36 10.48 18.20
CA ASP A 528 -1.87 11.24 19.36
C ASP A 528 -2.60 10.82 20.64
N ALA A 529 -1.98 9.91 21.41
CA ALA A 529 -2.59 9.28 22.57
C ALA A 529 -2.93 10.27 23.70
N GLU A 530 -2.19 11.34 23.87
CA GLU A 530 -2.46 12.36 24.88
C GLU A 530 -3.69 13.19 24.51
N MET A 531 -3.74 13.66 23.26
CA MET A 531 -4.90 14.38 22.75
C MET A 531 -6.15 13.53 22.78
N LEU A 532 -6.08 12.27 22.34
CA LEU A 532 -7.19 11.32 22.37
C LEU A 532 -7.67 11.09 23.81
N SER A 533 -6.74 10.96 24.79
CA SER A 533 -7.09 10.79 26.19
C SER A 533 -7.83 12.00 26.76
N ASN A 534 -7.36 13.21 26.45
CA ASN A 534 -8.01 14.45 26.85
C ASN A 534 -9.43 14.53 26.25
N TYR A 535 -9.56 14.15 24.97
CA TYR A 535 -10.85 14.11 24.28
C TYR A 535 -11.83 13.09 24.90
N VAL A 536 -11.35 11.89 25.24
CA VAL A 536 -12.16 10.86 25.90
C VAL A 536 -12.61 11.32 27.28
N SER A 537 -11.77 12.05 28.01
CA SER A 537 -12.04 12.51 29.39
C SER A 537 -12.95 13.74 29.45
N ASP A 538 -13.02 14.54 28.37
CA ASP A 538 -13.85 15.76 28.32
C ASP A 538 -15.34 15.40 28.27
N THR A 539 -16.03 15.57 29.40
CA THR A 539 -17.47 15.29 29.52
C THR A 539 -18.36 16.28 28.77
N THR A 540 -17.82 17.39 28.28
CA THR A 540 -18.56 18.36 27.43
C THR A 540 -18.68 17.87 26.00
N VAL A 541 -17.81 16.95 25.57
CA VAL A 541 -17.86 16.29 24.28
C VAL A 541 -18.93 15.21 24.26
N ALA A 542 -19.68 15.14 23.16
CA ALA A 542 -20.72 14.12 23.03
C ALA A 542 -20.16 12.70 23.17
N PRO A 543 -20.86 11.78 23.88
CA PRO A 543 -20.38 10.41 24.13
C PRO A 543 -19.94 9.66 22.87
N ARG A 544 -20.68 9.82 21.75
CA ARG A 544 -20.34 9.23 20.46
C ARG A 544 -18.98 9.67 19.96
N LEU A 545 -18.61 10.94 20.08
CA LEU A 545 -17.30 11.45 19.64
C LEU A 545 -16.18 10.98 20.58
N ARG A 546 -16.47 10.89 21.87
CA ARG A 546 -15.56 10.30 22.85
C ARG A 546 -15.32 8.82 22.55
N SER A 547 -16.35 8.09 22.09
CA SER A 547 -16.20 6.71 21.65
C SER A 547 -15.28 6.58 20.43
N TYR A 548 -15.34 7.52 19.49
CA TYR A 548 -14.43 7.54 18.34
C TYR A 548 -12.97 7.78 18.77
N ALA A 549 -12.74 8.72 19.66
CA ALA A 549 -11.41 8.97 20.22
C ALA A 549 -10.87 7.74 20.98
N LEU A 550 -11.74 7.06 21.77
CA LEU A 550 -11.40 5.84 22.47
C LEU A 550 -11.06 4.68 21.51
N ARG A 551 -11.73 4.61 20.35
CA ARG A 551 -11.45 3.63 19.30
C ARG A 551 -10.05 3.82 18.70
N LEU A 552 -9.60 5.05 18.52
CA LEU A 552 -8.29 5.38 17.95
C LEU A 552 -7.15 5.27 18.97
N MET A 553 -7.45 5.19 20.25
CA MET A 553 -6.43 5.13 21.27
C MET A 553 -5.66 3.79 21.20
N PRO A 554 -4.32 3.81 21.15
CA PRO A 554 -3.52 2.58 21.11
C PRO A 554 -3.80 1.70 22.34
N GLU A 555 -3.94 0.40 22.14
CA GLU A 555 -4.23 -0.59 23.22
C GLU A 555 -3.18 -0.55 24.32
N THR A 556 -1.92 -0.24 23.96
CA THR A 556 -0.79 -0.12 24.90
C THR A 556 -0.71 1.23 25.60
N SER A 557 -1.62 2.16 25.29
CA SER A 557 -1.61 3.51 25.87
C SER A 557 -1.67 3.46 27.40
N LYS A 558 -0.75 4.18 28.05
CA LYS A 558 -0.74 4.34 29.52
C LYS A 558 -1.98 5.06 30.07
N PHE A 559 -2.65 5.84 29.23
CA PHE A 559 -3.87 6.56 29.58
C PHE A 559 -5.10 5.63 29.61
N LEU A 560 -5.06 4.49 28.90
CA LEU A 560 -6.16 3.53 28.83
C LEU A 560 -6.11 2.57 30.03
N THR A 561 -6.57 3.01 31.21
CA THR A 561 -6.61 2.18 32.42
C THR A 561 -7.92 1.41 32.55
N VAL A 562 -7.91 0.28 33.29
CA VAL A 562 -9.14 -0.48 33.56
C VAL A 562 -10.15 0.38 34.35
N ARG A 563 -9.69 1.23 35.27
CA ARG A 563 -10.52 2.21 35.94
C ARG A 563 -11.25 3.14 34.99
N MET A 564 -10.52 3.75 34.04
CA MET A 564 -11.11 4.61 33.01
C MET A 564 -12.16 3.87 32.19
N MET A 565 -11.86 2.64 31.75
CA MET A 565 -12.82 1.83 31.00
C MET A 565 -14.08 1.54 31.83
N SER A 566 -13.93 1.23 33.13
CA SER A 566 -15.05 1.02 34.04
C SER A 566 -15.90 2.29 34.18
N GLU A 567 -15.27 3.45 34.34
CA GLU A 567 -15.96 4.75 34.44
C GLU A 567 -16.72 5.07 33.14
N LEU A 568 -16.13 4.79 31.94
CA LEU A 568 -16.79 4.98 30.65
C LEU A 568 -17.98 4.04 30.45
N ILE A 569 -17.91 2.80 30.92
CA ILE A 569 -19.03 1.84 30.90
C ILE A 569 -20.16 2.34 31.79
N ALA A 570 -19.83 2.91 32.95
CA ALA A 570 -20.81 3.43 33.92
C ALA A 570 -21.60 4.64 33.38
N VAL A 571 -21.12 5.33 32.35
CA VAL A 571 -21.88 6.39 31.66
C VAL A 571 -23.16 5.84 31.04
N ARG A 572 -23.20 4.54 30.72
CA ARG A 572 -24.35 3.85 30.05
C ARG A 572 -24.74 4.41 28.69
N ASP A 573 -23.81 5.09 28.01
CA ASP A 573 -23.96 5.40 26.60
C ASP A 573 -23.56 4.17 25.76
N ALA A 574 -24.38 3.84 24.77
CA ALA A 574 -24.22 2.59 24.00
C ALA A 574 -22.90 2.52 23.24
N ASP A 575 -22.50 3.60 22.58
CA ASP A 575 -21.29 3.63 21.78
C ASP A 575 -20.05 3.67 22.66
N LEU A 576 -20.05 4.54 23.65
CA LEU A 576 -18.91 4.72 24.56
C LEU A 576 -18.64 3.47 25.41
N SER A 577 -19.70 2.86 25.96
CA SER A 577 -19.58 1.63 26.73
C SER A 577 -19.08 0.46 25.89
N ARG A 578 -19.56 0.35 24.64
CA ARG A 578 -19.13 -0.67 23.68
C ARG A 578 -17.65 -0.53 23.35
N GLU A 579 -17.16 0.70 23.12
CA GLU A 579 -15.76 0.94 22.81
C GLU A 579 -14.87 0.65 24.04
N ALA A 580 -15.32 0.96 25.25
CA ALA A 580 -14.59 0.63 26.46
C ALA A 580 -14.47 -0.89 26.69
N VAL A 581 -15.56 -1.65 26.45
CA VAL A 581 -15.55 -3.11 26.49
C VAL A 581 -14.59 -3.69 25.44
N ARG A 582 -14.59 -3.19 24.23
CA ARG A 582 -13.69 -3.64 23.14
C ARG A 582 -12.22 -3.38 23.46
N ASN A 583 -11.91 -2.24 24.06
CA ASN A 583 -10.55 -1.97 24.55
C ASN A 583 -10.15 -2.92 25.69
N ALA A 584 -11.08 -3.28 26.58
CA ALA A 584 -10.83 -4.27 27.61
C ALA A 584 -10.54 -5.66 27.02
N ILE A 585 -11.23 -6.06 25.95
CA ILE A 585 -10.99 -7.32 25.21
C ILE A 585 -9.57 -7.33 24.62
N ALA A 586 -9.18 -6.25 23.95
CA ALA A 586 -7.89 -6.12 23.30
C ALA A 586 -6.72 -6.16 24.31
N ARG A 587 -6.88 -5.52 25.45
CA ARG A 587 -5.83 -5.44 26.49
C ARG A 587 -5.49 -6.77 27.16
N ARG A 588 -6.40 -7.72 27.23
CA ARG A 588 -6.21 -9.09 27.75
C ARG A 588 -5.61 -9.22 29.16
N SER A 589 -5.56 -8.14 29.97
CA SER A 589 -5.03 -8.23 31.35
C SER A 589 -6.01 -8.96 32.27
N PRO A 590 -5.53 -9.51 33.42
CA PRO A 590 -6.41 -10.13 34.43
C PRO A 590 -7.52 -9.22 34.90
N GLU A 591 -7.23 -7.93 35.09
CA GLU A 591 -8.20 -6.91 35.52
C GLU A 591 -9.21 -6.61 34.42
N SER A 592 -8.78 -6.58 33.13
CA SER A 592 -9.69 -6.44 32.00
C SER A 592 -10.65 -7.63 31.91
N LYS A 593 -10.16 -8.87 32.10
CA LYS A 593 -11.01 -10.07 32.11
C LYS A 593 -12.05 -10.02 33.25
N ALA A 594 -11.68 -9.51 34.45
CA ALA A 594 -12.60 -9.31 35.54
C ALA A 594 -13.67 -8.25 35.20
N LEU A 595 -13.29 -7.13 34.57
CA LEU A 595 -14.23 -6.11 34.12
C LEU A 595 -15.23 -6.67 33.12
N LEU A 596 -14.76 -7.49 32.15
CA LEU A 596 -15.64 -8.14 31.17
C LEU A 596 -16.66 -9.06 31.83
N ALA A 597 -16.25 -9.82 32.86
CA ALA A 597 -17.16 -10.69 33.62
C ALA A 597 -18.24 -9.89 34.36
N LEU A 598 -17.88 -8.74 34.93
CA LEU A 598 -18.85 -7.83 35.57
C LEU A 598 -19.88 -7.31 34.56
N VAL A 599 -19.43 -6.87 33.38
CA VAL A 599 -20.35 -6.39 32.33
C VAL A 599 -21.24 -7.51 31.78
N ALA A 600 -20.71 -8.69 31.57
CA ALA A 600 -21.48 -9.86 31.15
C ALA A 600 -22.59 -10.25 32.14
N ALA A 601 -22.32 -10.10 33.43
CA ALA A 601 -23.26 -10.43 34.51
C ALA A 601 -24.28 -9.32 34.81
N ASP A 602 -24.05 -8.07 34.35
CA ASP A 602 -24.95 -6.94 34.66
C ASP A 602 -26.27 -7.07 33.86
N GLU A 603 -27.33 -7.50 34.53
CA GLU A 603 -28.67 -7.65 33.95
C GLU A 603 -29.28 -6.31 33.45
N ASN A 604 -28.78 -5.16 33.90
CA ASN A 604 -29.21 -3.84 33.48
C ASN A 604 -28.43 -3.33 32.26
N ALA A 605 -27.38 -4.02 31.84
CA ALA A 605 -26.63 -3.68 30.62
C ALA A 605 -27.36 -4.20 29.36
N ALA A 606 -27.26 -3.45 28.27
CA ALA A 606 -27.85 -3.86 27.00
C ALA A 606 -27.33 -5.23 26.55
N PRO A 607 -28.18 -6.12 26.03
CA PRO A 607 -27.77 -7.46 25.55
C PRO A 607 -26.60 -7.44 24.59
N SER A 608 -26.52 -6.45 23.69
CA SER A 608 -25.43 -6.31 22.74
C SER A 608 -24.09 -6.02 23.44
N LEU A 609 -24.07 -5.18 24.49
CA LEU A 609 -22.89 -4.88 25.28
C LEU A 609 -22.44 -6.09 26.10
N ARG A 610 -23.40 -6.81 26.70
CA ARG A 610 -23.14 -8.08 27.40
C ARG A 610 -22.53 -9.09 26.41
N GLY A 611 -23.09 -9.18 25.19
CA GLY A 611 -22.56 -10.05 24.12
C GLY A 611 -21.11 -9.76 23.77
N ASP A 612 -20.75 -8.47 23.61
CA ASP A 612 -19.36 -8.07 23.37
C ASP A 612 -18.45 -8.52 24.55
N ALA A 613 -18.86 -8.29 25.77
CA ALA A 613 -18.10 -8.71 26.97
C ALA A 613 -17.96 -10.24 27.06
N ILE A 614 -19.01 -10.99 26.77
CA ILE A 614 -19.03 -12.47 26.74
C ILE A 614 -18.04 -13.00 25.69
N ALA A 615 -18.03 -12.43 24.48
CA ALA A 615 -17.08 -12.81 23.44
C ALA A 615 -15.61 -12.66 23.94
N GLY A 616 -15.31 -11.57 24.65
CA GLY A 616 -14.00 -11.33 25.25
C GLY A 616 -13.63 -12.32 26.36
N MET A 617 -14.60 -12.92 27.02
CA MET A 617 -14.37 -13.94 28.08
C MET A 617 -14.00 -15.31 27.50
N SER A 618 -14.20 -15.57 26.23
CA SER A 618 -14.00 -16.88 25.58
C SER A 618 -12.59 -17.47 25.74
N VAL A 619 -11.58 -16.67 26.02
CA VAL A 619 -10.18 -17.06 26.29
C VAL A 619 -9.81 -17.00 27.77
N SER A 620 -10.79 -16.91 28.65
CA SER A 620 -10.54 -16.93 30.09
C SER A 620 -10.36 -18.37 30.58
N ASP A 621 -9.36 -18.58 31.41
CA ASP A 621 -9.03 -19.84 32.08
C ASP A 621 -9.55 -19.90 33.53
N ARG A 622 -10.25 -18.85 34.01
CA ARG A 622 -10.76 -18.75 35.36
C ARG A 622 -12.03 -19.58 35.55
N PRO A 623 -12.09 -20.48 36.53
CA PRO A 623 -13.28 -21.32 36.80
C PRO A 623 -14.57 -20.53 36.97
N GLU A 624 -14.51 -19.40 37.69
CA GLU A 624 -15.66 -18.52 37.93
C GLU A 624 -16.21 -17.92 36.64
N HIS A 625 -15.35 -17.62 35.63
CA HIS A 625 -15.80 -17.13 34.36
C HIS A 625 -16.46 -18.22 33.52
N LEU A 626 -15.97 -19.45 33.57
CA LEU A 626 -16.61 -20.60 32.93
C LEU A 626 -17.99 -20.90 33.53
N LEU A 627 -18.12 -20.82 34.88
CA LEU A 627 -19.40 -20.94 35.54
C LEU A 627 -20.40 -19.87 35.09
N LEU A 628 -19.95 -18.62 34.98
CA LEU A 628 -20.78 -17.53 34.45
C LEU A 628 -21.22 -17.80 33.01
N LEU A 629 -20.30 -18.21 32.11
CA LEU A 629 -20.62 -18.52 30.70
C LEU A 629 -21.67 -19.66 30.63
N ARG A 630 -21.55 -20.71 31.44
CA ARG A 630 -22.55 -21.79 31.52
C ARG A 630 -23.93 -21.27 31.93
N LYS A 631 -23.99 -20.41 32.98
CA LYS A 631 -25.24 -19.74 33.37
C LYS A 631 -25.84 -18.92 32.24
N LEU A 632 -25.01 -18.13 31.54
CA LEU A 632 -25.43 -17.25 30.45
C LEU A 632 -25.84 -18.02 29.17
N ALA A 633 -25.33 -19.24 28.95
CA ALA A 633 -25.77 -20.12 27.87
C ALA A 633 -27.22 -20.57 28.00
N ALA A 634 -27.85 -20.45 29.17
CA ALA A 634 -29.28 -20.69 29.40
C ALA A 634 -30.12 -19.41 29.52
N HIS A 635 -29.53 -18.23 29.20
CA HIS A 635 -30.21 -16.94 29.34
C HIS A 635 -31.42 -16.81 28.41
N THR A 636 -32.43 -16.08 28.83
CA THR A 636 -33.66 -15.85 28.05
C THR A 636 -33.40 -14.98 26.81
N ASP A 637 -32.55 -13.96 26.94
CA ASP A 637 -32.13 -13.12 25.81
C ASP A 637 -31.27 -13.91 24.81
N GLN A 638 -31.62 -13.83 23.54
CA GLN A 638 -30.98 -14.56 22.45
C GLN A 638 -29.51 -14.15 22.27
N THR A 639 -29.21 -12.85 22.27
CA THR A 639 -27.84 -12.36 22.07
C THR A 639 -26.91 -12.86 23.16
N VAL A 640 -27.30 -12.71 24.42
CA VAL A 640 -26.53 -13.19 25.58
C VAL A 640 -26.31 -14.69 25.53
N ARG A 641 -27.35 -15.45 25.23
CA ARG A 641 -27.33 -16.91 25.13
C ARG A 641 -26.41 -17.36 23.97
N HIS A 642 -26.58 -16.80 22.78
CA HIS A 642 -25.79 -17.19 21.62
C HIS A 642 -24.31 -16.84 21.79
N GLU A 643 -23.97 -15.69 22.34
CA GLU A 643 -22.58 -15.35 22.60
C GLU A 643 -21.95 -16.23 23.68
N ALA A 644 -22.71 -16.63 24.71
CA ALA A 644 -22.20 -17.57 25.69
C ALA A 644 -21.95 -18.97 25.11
N LEU A 645 -22.81 -19.45 24.20
CA LEU A 645 -22.61 -20.70 23.46
C LEU A 645 -21.37 -20.61 22.56
N ARG A 646 -21.12 -19.47 21.88
CA ARG A 646 -19.92 -19.22 21.08
C ARG A 646 -18.66 -19.20 21.94
N ALA A 647 -18.72 -18.51 23.09
CA ALA A 647 -17.60 -18.43 24.02
C ALA A 647 -17.19 -19.78 24.62
N LEU A 648 -18.16 -20.68 24.82
CA LEU A 648 -17.93 -22.06 25.30
C LEU A 648 -17.40 -23.01 24.21
N ARG A 649 -17.44 -22.64 22.93
CA ARG A 649 -16.95 -23.51 21.82
C ARG A 649 -15.50 -23.90 22.10
N TYR A 650 -15.16 -25.18 21.87
CA TYR A 650 -13.84 -25.78 22.16
C TYR A 650 -13.45 -25.80 23.65
N THR A 651 -14.40 -25.58 24.57
CA THR A 651 -14.19 -25.79 25.99
C THR A 651 -14.57 -27.25 26.35
N PRO A 652 -13.81 -27.94 27.19
CA PRO A 652 -14.22 -29.27 27.65
C PRO A 652 -15.58 -29.22 28.35
N LEU A 653 -16.47 -30.12 27.97
CA LEU A 653 -17.84 -30.22 28.47
C LEU A 653 -17.98 -31.49 29.31
N ASP A 654 -18.51 -31.36 30.49
CA ASP A 654 -18.88 -32.48 31.34
C ASP A 654 -20.35 -32.93 31.14
N ASP A 655 -20.80 -33.98 31.86
CA ASP A 655 -22.16 -34.48 31.72
C ASP A 655 -23.24 -33.50 32.21
N ALA A 656 -22.91 -32.59 33.13
CA ALA A 656 -23.82 -31.56 33.55
C ALA A 656 -24.01 -30.50 32.49
N ASP A 657 -22.92 -30.15 31.78
CA ASP A 657 -22.95 -29.25 30.61
C ASP A 657 -23.83 -29.83 29.50
N ARG A 658 -23.65 -31.12 29.18
CA ARG A 658 -24.43 -31.80 28.15
C ARG A 658 -25.93 -31.80 28.46
N ARG A 659 -26.31 -32.04 29.74
CA ARG A 659 -27.70 -31.93 30.17
C ARG A 659 -28.24 -30.51 30.03
N LEU A 660 -27.50 -29.50 30.54
CA LEU A 660 -27.86 -28.10 30.42
C LEU A 660 -28.11 -27.70 28.95
N LEU A 661 -27.20 -28.07 28.05
CA LEU A 661 -27.34 -27.78 26.61
C LEU A 661 -28.53 -28.50 25.99
N GLY A 662 -28.86 -29.71 26.46
CA GLY A 662 -30.07 -30.44 26.05
C GLY A 662 -31.35 -29.67 26.43
N ASP A 663 -31.43 -29.20 27.69
CA ASP A 663 -32.55 -28.38 28.19
C ASP A 663 -32.66 -27.05 27.42
N VAL A 664 -31.55 -26.37 27.17
CA VAL A 664 -31.51 -25.12 26.37
C VAL A 664 -32.01 -25.36 24.98
N ARG A 665 -31.61 -26.47 24.33
CA ARG A 665 -32.06 -26.81 22.97
C ARG A 665 -33.57 -27.04 22.90
N GLN A 666 -34.14 -27.63 23.93
CA GLN A 666 -35.59 -27.82 23.97
C GLN A 666 -36.38 -26.53 24.13
N LYS A 667 -35.87 -25.60 25.00
CA LYS A 667 -36.49 -24.31 25.31
C LYS A 667 -36.29 -23.26 24.22
N HIS A 668 -35.14 -23.31 23.55
CA HIS A 668 -34.65 -22.27 22.63
C HIS A 668 -34.18 -22.90 21.32
N ARG A 669 -35.12 -23.17 20.43
CA ARG A 669 -34.86 -23.85 19.13
C ARG A 669 -33.94 -23.03 18.21
N ASP A 670 -33.89 -21.70 18.36
CA ASP A 670 -33.00 -20.77 17.70
C ASP A 670 -31.52 -21.00 18.05
N SER A 671 -31.23 -21.72 19.11
CA SER A 671 -29.88 -22.04 19.56
C SER A 671 -29.39 -23.42 19.10
N THR A 672 -30.22 -24.18 18.37
CA THR A 672 -29.93 -25.57 18.02
C THR A 672 -28.62 -25.75 17.29
N ASP A 673 -28.35 -24.96 16.24
CA ASP A 673 -27.15 -25.08 15.43
C ASP A 673 -25.88 -24.78 16.25
N LEU A 674 -25.91 -23.75 17.11
CA LEU A 674 -24.80 -23.40 17.98
C LEU A 674 -24.52 -24.49 19.02
N ILE A 675 -25.57 -25.12 19.57
CA ILE A 675 -25.45 -26.21 20.53
C ILE A 675 -24.92 -27.47 19.85
N GLU A 676 -25.38 -27.81 18.66
CA GLU A 676 -24.87 -28.96 17.92
C GLU A 676 -23.39 -28.84 17.63
N VAL A 677 -22.94 -27.66 17.18
CA VAL A 677 -21.54 -27.37 16.93
C VAL A 677 -20.72 -27.35 18.23
N LEU A 678 -21.30 -26.87 19.34
CA LEU A 678 -20.65 -26.89 20.64
C LEU A 678 -20.46 -28.32 21.16
N LEU A 679 -21.45 -29.19 20.96
CA LEU A 679 -21.38 -30.60 21.36
C LEU A 679 -20.47 -31.44 20.47
N ASP A 680 -20.43 -31.12 19.18
CA ASP A 680 -19.66 -31.83 18.16
C ASP A 680 -19.19 -30.87 17.07
N ALA A 681 -17.94 -30.42 17.16
CA ALA A 681 -17.35 -29.50 16.21
C ALA A 681 -17.25 -30.06 14.77
N SER A 682 -17.34 -31.40 14.59
CA SER A 682 -17.33 -32.00 13.25
C SER A 682 -18.55 -31.61 12.43
N LYS A 683 -19.63 -31.19 13.07
CA LYS A 683 -20.83 -30.66 12.42
C LYS A 683 -20.55 -29.44 11.53
N LEU A 684 -19.53 -28.66 11.84
CA LEU A 684 -19.10 -27.52 11.00
C LEU A 684 -18.66 -27.94 9.60
N ALA A 685 -18.18 -29.17 9.41
CA ALA A 685 -17.71 -29.66 8.12
C ALA A 685 -18.80 -30.36 7.29
N VAL A 686 -19.92 -30.72 7.89
CA VAL A 686 -20.94 -31.59 7.24
C VAL A 686 -21.58 -30.90 6.04
N GLY A 687 -21.50 -31.55 4.87
CA GLY A 687 -22.15 -31.10 3.63
C GLY A 687 -21.61 -29.82 3.04
N ARG A 688 -20.43 -29.35 3.47
CA ARG A 688 -19.78 -28.16 2.94
C ARG A 688 -19.08 -28.44 1.61
N PRO A 689 -19.11 -27.48 0.67
CA PRO A 689 -18.37 -27.59 -0.59
C PRO A 689 -16.86 -27.65 -0.37
N ALA A 690 -16.11 -28.09 -1.37
CA ALA A 690 -14.66 -27.92 -1.39
C ALA A 690 -14.30 -26.42 -1.33
N PHE A 691 -13.18 -26.05 -0.69
CA PHE A 691 -12.75 -24.65 -0.57
C PHE A 691 -12.49 -24.00 -1.93
N THR A 692 -12.15 -24.79 -2.93
CA THR A 692 -11.94 -24.35 -4.31
C THR A 692 -13.22 -24.01 -5.08
N ASP A 693 -14.42 -24.43 -4.57
CA ASP A 693 -15.71 -24.15 -5.21
C ASP A 693 -16.42 -22.95 -4.55
N THR A 694 -15.88 -21.75 -4.78
CA THR A 694 -16.43 -20.50 -4.26
C THR A 694 -17.90 -20.31 -4.63
N GLN A 695 -18.33 -20.74 -5.82
CA GLN A 695 -19.71 -20.56 -6.26
C GLN A 695 -20.70 -21.47 -5.48
N ALA A 696 -20.32 -22.70 -5.17
CA ALA A 696 -21.12 -23.56 -4.32
C ALA A 696 -21.22 -23.02 -2.89
N TRP A 697 -20.13 -22.44 -2.37
CA TRP A 697 -20.13 -21.74 -1.08
C TRP A 697 -21.07 -20.53 -1.09
N LEU A 698 -21.06 -19.69 -2.11
CA LEU A 698 -21.98 -18.55 -2.21
C LEU A 698 -23.43 -19.01 -2.21
N ARG A 699 -23.77 -20.00 -3.02
CA ARG A 699 -25.13 -20.58 -3.04
C ARG A 699 -25.55 -21.10 -1.66
N ARG A 700 -24.62 -21.75 -0.94
CA ARG A 700 -24.86 -22.26 0.41
C ARG A 700 -25.14 -21.15 1.41
N LEU A 701 -24.31 -20.09 1.39
CA LEU A 701 -24.48 -18.94 2.28
C LEU A 701 -25.76 -18.14 1.95
N ASP A 702 -26.13 -18.04 0.69
CA ASP A 702 -27.38 -17.37 0.27
C ASP A 702 -28.64 -18.17 0.67
N ALA A 703 -28.53 -19.49 0.86
CA ALA A 703 -29.60 -20.32 1.35
C ALA A 703 -29.83 -20.26 2.87
N VAL A 704 -28.91 -19.58 3.62
CA VAL A 704 -29.07 -19.42 5.08
C VAL A 704 -30.25 -18.49 5.39
N PRO A 705 -31.22 -18.92 6.18
CA PRO A 705 -32.41 -18.12 6.50
C PRO A 705 -32.09 -16.82 7.26
N GLY A 706 -32.88 -15.78 7.03
CA GLY A 706 -32.80 -14.49 7.70
C GLY A 706 -31.77 -13.54 7.08
N GLN A 707 -31.77 -12.30 7.58
CA GLN A 707 -30.81 -11.28 7.15
C GLN A 707 -29.50 -11.43 7.92
N PRO A 708 -28.36 -11.02 7.33
CA PRO A 708 -27.08 -10.97 8.06
C PRO A 708 -27.13 -10.04 9.28
N ASP A 709 -26.54 -10.50 10.38
CA ASP A 709 -26.41 -9.72 11.62
C ASP A 709 -25.01 -9.09 11.69
N LEU A 710 -24.95 -7.78 11.45
CA LEU A 710 -23.68 -7.04 11.46
C LEU A 710 -23.08 -6.87 12.85
N ASP A 711 -23.89 -6.92 13.93
CA ASP A 711 -23.36 -6.89 15.29
C ASP A 711 -22.71 -8.21 15.68
N VAL A 712 -23.29 -9.33 15.27
CA VAL A 712 -22.65 -10.66 15.35
C VAL A 712 -21.37 -10.67 14.51
N ALA A 713 -21.41 -10.17 13.28
CA ALA A 713 -20.26 -10.12 12.40
C ALA A 713 -19.08 -9.32 13.01
N ARG A 714 -19.33 -8.15 13.60
CA ARG A 714 -18.30 -7.35 14.29
C ARG A 714 -17.70 -8.07 15.49
N ARG A 715 -18.53 -8.77 16.29
CA ARG A 715 -18.05 -9.61 17.39
C ARG A 715 -17.19 -10.77 16.87
N LEU A 716 -17.62 -11.44 15.82
CA LEU A 716 -16.85 -12.49 15.16
C LEU A 716 -15.51 -11.96 14.64
N PHE A 717 -15.50 -10.84 13.94
CA PHE A 717 -14.26 -10.25 13.41
C PHE A 717 -13.22 -10.04 14.52
N THR A 718 -13.63 -9.55 15.69
CA THR A 718 -12.76 -9.29 16.84
C THR A 718 -12.67 -10.47 17.82
N HIS A 719 -13.31 -11.61 17.51
CA HIS A 719 -13.42 -12.74 18.45
C HIS A 719 -12.05 -13.38 18.69
N PRO A 720 -11.59 -13.47 19.96
CA PRO A 720 -10.22 -13.90 20.28
C PRO A 720 -9.97 -15.41 20.14
N LYS A 721 -11.00 -16.20 19.77
CA LYS A 721 -10.94 -17.67 19.74
C LYS A 721 -11.49 -18.28 18.43
N LEU A 722 -12.43 -17.65 17.75
CA LEU A 722 -13.11 -18.23 16.58
C LEU A 722 -12.48 -17.77 15.26
N SER A 723 -12.95 -16.69 14.67
CA SER A 723 -12.50 -16.22 13.36
C SER A 723 -11.09 -15.64 13.34
N LEU A 724 -10.62 -15.08 14.45
CA LEU A 724 -9.29 -14.49 14.65
C LEU A 724 -8.91 -13.37 13.65
N CYS A 725 -9.85 -12.82 12.88
CA CYS A 725 -9.57 -11.84 11.83
C CYS A 725 -8.81 -10.61 12.34
N ALA A 726 -9.25 -10.05 13.48
CA ALA A 726 -8.62 -8.87 14.10
C ALA A 726 -7.20 -9.14 14.63
N SER A 727 -6.76 -10.39 14.72
CA SER A 727 -5.38 -10.71 15.09
C SER A 727 -4.38 -10.31 14.01
N CYS A 728 -4.82 -10.25 12.75
CA CYS A 728 -3.98 -9.91 11.62
C CYS A 728 -4.48 -8.68 10.85
N HIS A 729 -5.80 -8.49 10.76
CA HIS A 729 -6.43 -7.45 9.95
C HIS A 729 -7.04 -6.35 10.81
N ARG A 730 -7.03 -5.15 10.26
CA ARG A 730 -7.78 -4.01 10.78
C ARG A 730 -9.10 -3.85 10.01
N HIS A 731 -10.16 -3.45 10.72
CA HIS A 731 -11.44 -3.04 10.13
C HIS A 731 -12.07 -1.94 10.99
N GLU A 732 -12.50 -0.84 10.38
CA GLU A 732 -13.07 0.33 11.06
C GLU A 732 -12.24 0.81 12.28
N GLY A 733 -10.93 0.87 12.12
CA GLY A 733 -10.01 1.33 13.16
C GLY A 733 -9.65 0.28 14.23
N ARG A 734 -10.07 -0.98 14.09
CA ARG A 734 -9.84 -2.05 15.08
C ARG A 734 -9.13 -3.24 14.50
N GLY A 735 -8.23 -3.81 15.28
CA GLY A 735 -7.41 -4.96 14.93
C GLY A 735 -5.98 -4.59 14.57
N ASN A 736 -5.21 -5.59 14.13
CA ASN A 736 -3.80 -5.49 13.82
C ASN A 736 -3.54 -5.18 12.34
N VAL A 737 -2.28 -4.88 12.03
CA VAL A 737 -1.79 -4.53 10.68
C VAL A 737 -0.79 -5.57 10.14
N VAL A 738 -0.93 -6.83 10.52
CA VAL A 738 -0.15 -7.95 9.95
C VAL A 738 -0.60 -8.23 8.53
N GLY A 739 -1.92 -8.29 8.31
CA GLY A 739 -2.54 -8.32 7.00
C GLY A 739 -3.05 -6.93 6.58
N PRO A 740 -3.63 -6.80 5.39
CA PRO A 740 -4.19 -5.54 4.90
C PRO A 740 -5.36 -5.05 5.78
N ASP A 741 -5.55 -3.72 5.80
CA ASP A 741 -6.76 -3.10 6.37
C ASP A 741 -7.96 -3.44 5.47
N LEU A 742 -8.98 -4.05 6.06
CA LEU A 742 -10.19 -4.52 5.37
C LEU A 742 -11.33 -3.49 5.37
N THR A 743 -11.13 -2.30 5.92
CA THR A 743 -12.18 -1.26 6.02
C THR A 743 -12.78 -0.91 4.65
N LEU A 744 -11.98 -0.91 3.60
CA LEU A 744 -12.40 -0.58 2.24
C LEU A 744 -12.25 -1.75 1.26
N ILE A 745 -12.22 -2.99 1.76
CA ILE A 745 -11.97 -4.18 0.92
C ILE A 745 -13.04 -4.37 -0.16
N SER A 746 -14.28 -3.98 0.11
CA SER A 746 -15.38 -4.03 -0.87
C SER A 746 -15.13 -3.18 -2.13
N ARG A 747 -14.20 -2.21 -2.06
CA ARG A 747 -13.78 -1.41 -3.22
C ARG A 747 -12.69 -2.08 -4.06
N GLN A 748 -12.06 -3.13 -3.54
CA GLN A 748 -10.94 -3.83 -4.18
C GLN A 748 -11.35 -5.21 -4.70
N ALA A 749 -12.26 -5.88 -4.01
CA ALA A 749 -12.73 -7.21 -4.35
C ALA A 749 -14.25 -7.31 -4.21
N ASP A 750 -14.88 -8.08 -5.07
CA ASP A 750 -16.29 -8.43 -4.95
C ASP A 750 -16.53 -9.50 -3.86
N ARG A 751 -17.79 -9.80 -3.61
CA ARG A 751 -18.18 -10.79 -2.60
C ARG A 751 -17.56 -12.17 -2.83
N ALA A 752 -17.41 -12.57 -4.09
CA ALA A 752 -16.80 -13.85 -4.45
C ALA A 752 -15.30 -13.84 -4.15
N GLY A 753 -14.59 -12.79 -4.53
CA GLY A 753 -13.17 -12.63 -4.27
C GLY A 753 -12.83 -12.57 -2.78
N ILE A 754 -13.64 -11.85 -1.98
CA ILE A 754 -13.46 -11.80 -0.52
C ILE A 754 -13.67 -13.19 0.10
N LEU A 755 -14.73 -13.90 -0.28
CA LEU A 755 -14.98 -15.26 0.21
C LEU A 755 -13.85 -16.22 -0.19
N GLN A 756 -13.39 -16.16 -1.43
CA GLN A 756 -12.29 -16.98 -1.92
C GLN A 756 -11.00 -16.76 -1.12
N SER A 757 -10.68 -15.50 -0.79
CA SER A 757 -9.50 -15.18 0.05
C SER A 757 -9.61 -15.75 1.46
N ILE A 758 -10.82 -15.90 2.01
CA ILE A 758 -11.06 -16.56 3.31
C ILE A 758 -10.90 -18.09 3.20
N LEU A 759 -11.39 -18.69 2.09
CA LEU A 759 -11.37 -20.14 1.88
C LEU A 759 -9.99 -20.66 1.48
N GLU A 760 -9.31 -19.92 0.61
CA GLU A 760 -8.02 -20.29 0.01
C GLU A 760 -6.97 -19.16 0.22
N PRO A 761 -6.55 -18.86 1.46
CA PRO A 761 -5.74 -17.68 1.76
C PRO A 761 -4.33 -17.69 1.12
N SER A 762 -3.87 -18.85 0.66
CA SER A 762 -2.57 -18.99 -0.04
C SER A 762 -2.69 -19.05 -1.56
N ARG A 763 -3.90 -18.96 -2.12
CA ARG A 763 -4.11 -19.05 -3.57
C ARG A 763 -3.56 -17.84 -4.33
N GLU A 764 -3.85 -16.65 -3.81
CA GLU A 764 -3.39 -15.38 -4.35
C GLU A 764 -2.88 -14.53 -3.20
N VAL A 765 -1.58 -14.53 -2.98
CA VAL A 765 -0.93 -13.76 -1.92
C VAL A 765 -0.03 -12.74 -2.60
N ALA A 766 -0.23 -11.49 -2.28
CA ALA A 766 0.68 -10.45 -2.74
C ALA A 766 2.08 -10.70 -2.15
N PRO A 767 3.16 -10.49 -2.91
CA PRO A 767 4.52 -10.91 -2.55
C PRO A 767 4.96 -10.50 -1.13
N GLN A 768 4.58 -9.32 -0.69
CA GLN A 768 4.92 -8.77 0.62
C GLN A 768 4.24 -9.45 1.81
N TYR A 769 3.23 -10.27 1.56
CA TYR A 769 2.57 -11.08 2.59
C TYR A 769 3.05 -12.52 2.59
N PHE A 770 4.08 -12.86 1.80
CA PHE A 770 4.79 -14.11 1.97
C PHE A 770 5.71 -13.98 3.19
N PRO A 771 5.53 -14.82 4.21
CA PRO A 771 6.40 -14.79 5.37
C PRO A 771 7.77 -15.35 5.02
N THR A 772 8.79 -14.80 5.67
CA THR A 772 10.14 -15.31 5.61
C THR A 772 10.45 -16.07 6.90
N GLN A 773 10.94 -17.28 6.78
CA GLN A 773 11.54 -18.03 7.86
C GLN A 773 13.02 -17.72 7.92
N LEU A 774 13.49 -17.28 9.08
CA LEU A 774 14.90 -17.03 9.34
C LEU A 774 15.49 -18.16 10.18
N GLY A 775 16.70 -18.60 9.84
CA GLY A 775 17.59 -19.33 10.73
C GLY A 775 18.57 -18.34 11.36
N LEU A 776 18.67 -18.29 12.67
CA LEU A 776 19.48 -17.31 13.40
C LEU A 776 20.78 -17.93 13.93
N ALA A 777 21.80 -17.09 14.11
CA ALA A 777 23.13 -17.52 14.57
C ALA A 777 23.16 -18.13 15.98
N ASP A 778 22.14 -17.86 16.79
CA ASP A 778 21.93 -18.47 18.11
C ASP A 778 21.22 -19.83 18.06
N GLY A 779 20.95 -20.35 16.85
CA GLY A 779 20.24 -21.60 16.61
C GLY A 779 18.72 -21.52 16.71
N SER A 780 18.16 -20.36 16.99
CA SER A 780 16.71 -20.13 16.96
C SER A 780 16.20 -19.89 15.54
N SER A 781 14.88 -20.03 15.34
CA SER A 781 14.21 -19.66 14.11
C SER A 781 13.18 -18.58 14.36
N PHE A 782 12.91 -17.77 13.35
CA PHE A 782 11.89 -16.73 13.39
C PHE A 782 11.08 -16.74 12.09
N VAL A 783 9.78 -16.48 12.17
CA VAL A 783 8.91 -16.32 10.99
C VAL A 783 8.18 -14.98 11.08
N GLY A 784 8.25 -14.20 10.02
CA GLY A 784 7.57 -12.90 9.94
C GLY A 784 7.56 -12.32 8.54
N LEU A 785 6.83 -11.23 8.38
CA LEU A 785 6.78 -10.46 7.14
C LEU A 785 7.93 -9.46 7.13
N LEU A 786 8.76 -9.48 6.11
CA LEU A 786 9.83 -8.51 5.93
C LEU A 786 9.23 -7.13 5.65
N LEU A 787 9.54 -6.17 6.50
CA LEU A 787 9.09 -4.77 6.35
C LEU A 787 10.16 -3.88 5.75
N ARG A 788 11.41 -4.10 6.14
CA ARG A 788 12.55 -3.27 5.72
C ARG A 788 13.82 -4.08 5.75
N SER A 789 14.66 -3.91 4.74
CA SER A 789 15.98 -4.51 4.68
C SER A 789 17.02 -3.43 4.37
N SER A 790 17.99 -3.25 5.27
CA SER A 790 19.16 -2.39 5.11
C SER A 790 20.38 -3.11 5.70
N GLU A 791 21.12 -2.51 6.60
CA GLU A 791 22.13 -3.23 7.44
C GLU A 791 21.49 -4.15 8.47
N VAL A 792 20.26 -3.86 8.82
CA VAL A 792 19.38 -4.67 9.65
C VAL A 792 18.11 -5.00 8.87
N GLU A 793 17.47 -6.09 9.22
CA GLU A 793 16.19 -6.46 8.69
C GLU A 793 15.13 -6.37 9.77
N THR A 794 14.03 -5.69 9.46
CA THR A 794 12.89 -5.55 10.37
C THR A 794 11.74 -6.37 9.84
N TYR A 795 11.24 -7.25 10.68
CA TYR A 795 10.13 -8.14 10.39
C TYR A 795 8.95 -7.86 11.31
N ARG A 796 7.74 -8.07 10.80
CA ARG A 796 6.53 -8.08 11.59
C ARG A 796 6.11 -9.52 11.85
N GLU A 797 6.09 -9.91 13.11
CA GLU A 797 5.59 -11.21 13.52
C GLU A 797 4.06 -11.27 13.50
N ILE A 798 3.49 -12.47 13.58
CA ILE A 798 2.04 -12.70 13.55
C ILE A 798 1.29 -11.97 14.70
N THR A 799 1.97 -11.58 15.75
CA THR A 799 1.40 -10.77 16.84
C THR A 799 1.28 -9.28 16.51
N GLY A 800 1.78 -8.85 15.35
CA GLY A 800 1.86 -7.45 14.94
C GLY A 800 3.09 -6.70 15.46
N LYS A 801 3.92 -7.32 16.31
CA LYS A 801 5.14 -6.70 16.82
C LYS A 801 6.24 -6.74 15.78
N GLU A 802 7.04 -5.67 15.76
CA GLU A 802 8.23 -5.61 14.92
C GLU A 802 9.45 -6.15 15.67
N LYS A 803 10.24 -6.96 14.98
CA LYS A 803 11.56 -7.44 15.43
C LYS A 803 12.62 -7.08 14.40
N THR A 804 13.75 -6.63 14.88
CA THR A 804 14.88 -6.25 14.03
C THR A 804 16.06 -7.16 14.29
N PHE A 805 16.66 -7.70 13.22
CA PHE A 805 17.82 -8.56 13.24
C PHE A 805 18.96 -7.92 12.44
N ARG A 806 20.17 -8.05 12.91
CA ARG A 806 21.34 -7.68 12.10
C ARG A 806 21.57 -8.77 11.05
N LYS A 807 21.85 -8.40 9.82
CA LYS A 807 22.09 -9.39 8.74
C LYS A 807 23.14 -10.43 9.10
N LYS A 808 24.18 -10.06 9.84
CA LYS A 808 25.21 -11.00 10.32
C LYS A 808 24.71 -12.08 11.29
N ASP A 809 23.58 -11.85 11.93
CA ASP A 809 22.97 -12.79 12.88
C ASP A 809 21.94 -13.70 12.19
N ILE A 810 21.70 -13.53 10.89
CA ILE A 810 20.80 -14.34 10.07
C ILE A 810 21.64 -15.31 9.24
N LEU A 811 21.44 -16.60 9.41
CA LEU A 811 22.16 -17.67 8.70
C LEU A 811 21.42 -18.13 7.45
N SER A 812 20.10 -18.05 7.43
CA SER A 812 19.30 -18.44 6.28
C SER A 812 18.00 -17.64 6.19
N HIS A 813 17.54 -17.43 4.94
CA HIS A 813 16.25 -16.90 4.59
C HIS A 813 15.51 -17.93 3.75
N GLU A 814 14.29 -18.27 4.15
CA GLU A 814 13.40 -19.10 3.35
C GLU A 814 12.06 -18.39 3.20
N GLU A 815 11.74 -17.95 2.00
CA GLU A 815 10.42 -17.38 1.70
C GLU A 815 9.38 -18.50 1.64
N LEU A 816 8.41 -18.45 2.56
CA LEU A 816 7.33 -19.41 2.61
C LEU A 816 6.27 -19.03 1.56
N LYS A 817 5.94 -19.94 0.66
CA LYS A 817 4.94 -19.71 -0.42
C LYS A 817 3.48 -19.82 0.07
N THR A 818 3.28 -19.72 1.37
CA THR A 818 1.97 -19.79 2.03
C THR A 818 1.70 -18.51 2.78
N SER A 819 0.43 -18.07 2.79
CA SER A 819 -0.01 -16.92 3.58
C SER A 819 0.18 -17.17 5.09
N LEU A 820 0.44 -16.11 5.86
CA LEU A 820 0.30 -16.16 7.33
C LEU A 820 -1.16 -16.34 7.78
N MET A 821 -2.12 -16.04 6.92
CA MET A 821 -3.52 -16.32 7.20
C MET A 821 -3.73 -17.83 7.19
N PRO A 822 -4.14 -18.46 8.32
CA PRO A 822 -4.27 -19.89 8.37
C PRO A 822 -5.38 -20.40 7.45
N PRO A 823 -5.18 -21.50 6.73
CA PRO A 823 -6.29 -22.16 6.02
C PRO A 823 -7.30 -22.70 7.03
N GLY A 824 -8.56 -22.76 6.62
CA GLY A 824 -9.62 -23.39 7.41
C GLY A 824 -10.26 -22.50 8.49
N LEU A 825 -9.99 -21.20 8.54
CA LEU A 825 -10.71 -20.29 9.44
C LEU A 825 -12.24 -20.38 9.27
N ALA A 826 -12.72 -20.58 8.05
CA ALA A 826 -14.13 -20.79 7.78
C ALA A 826 -14.71 -22.05 8.49
N LEU A 827 -13.87 -23.05 8.83
CA LEU A 827 -14.28 -24.24 9.56
C LEU A 827 -14.53 -24.00 11.05
N THR A 828 -14.15 -22.84 11.56
CA THR A 828 -14.47 -22.47 12.95
C THR A 828 -15.84 -21.80 13.10
N LEU A 829 -16.48 -21.47 11.97
CA LEU A 829 -17.73 -20.71 11.89
C LEU A 829 -18.86 -21.56 11.35
N THR A 830 -20.08 -21.34 11.80
CA THR A 830 -21.29 -21.84 11.14
C THR A 830 -21.53 -21.12 9.81
N ASP A 831 -22.41 -21.64 8.97
CA ASP A 831 -22.73 -20.96 7.69
C ASP A 831 -23.36 -19.57 7.92
N ALA A 832 -24.19 -19.42 8.96
CA ALA A 832 -24.76 -18.13 9.34
C ALA A 832 -23.67 -17.17 9.81
N GLU A 833 -22.75 -17.62 10.64
CA GLU A 833 -21.62 -16.80 11.11
C GLU A 833 -20.68 -16.36 9.97
N LEU A 834 -20.42 -17.25 9.00
CA LEU A 834 -19.59 -16.92 7.83
C LEU A 834 -20.33 -15.97 6.88
N ARG A 835 -21.64 -16.14 6.68
CA ARG A 835 -22.48 -15.21 5.92
C ARG A 835 -22.46 -13.81 6.54
N ASP A 836 -22.65 -13.73 7.85
CA ASP A 836 -22.67 -12.45 8.58
C ASP A 836 -21.31 -11.73 8.47
N LEU A 837 -20.20 -12.47 8.65
CA LEU A 837 -18.85 -11.93 8.48
C LEU A 837 -18.61 -11.45 7.06
N LEU A 838 -19.02 -12.22 6.04
CA LEU A 838 -18.89 -11.83 4.64
C LEU A 838 -19.72 -10.57 4.35
N ALA A 839 -20.93 -10.46 4.91
CA ALA A 839 -21.75 -9.27 4.79
C ALA A 839 -21.09 -8.02 5.39
N LEU A 840 -20.42 -8.15 6.53
CA LEU A 840 -19.66 -7.05 7.11
C LEU A 840 -18.58 -6.54 6.16
N LEU A 841 -17.80 -7.45 5.57
CA LEU A 841 -16.68 -7.11 4.68
C LEU A 841 -17.14 -6.57 3.33
N THR A 842 -18.34 -6.94 2.86
CA THR A 842 -18.88 -6.45 1.59
C THR A 842 -19.69 -5.15 1.72
N ASN A 843 -20.13 -4.79 2.92
CA ASN A 843 -20.87 -3.55 3.21
C ASN A 843 -19.97 -2.42 3.71
N SER A 844 -18.71 -2.42 3.38
CA SER A 844 -17.79 -1.32 3.76
C SER A 844 -18.23 0.02 3.15
N PRO A 845 -18.07 1.14 3.85
CA PRO A 845 -18.56 2.45 3.45
C PRO A 845 -17.95 3.03 2.19
#